data_18c7a9fe7716abf11ced40fab0c5c4ec
#
_entry.id   18c7a9fe7716abf11ced40fab0c5c4ec
#
_cell.length_a   1.000
_cell.length_b   1.000
_cell.length_c   1.000
_cell.angle_alpha   90.00
_cell.angle_beta   90.00
_cell.angle_gamma   90.00
#
_symmetry.space_group_name_H-M   'P 1'
#
loop_
_entity.id
_entity.type
_entity.pdbx_description
1 polymer ?
#
loop_
_entity_poly.entity_id
_entity_poly.type
_entity_poly.pdbx_seq_one_letter_code
_entity_poly.pdbx_strand_id
1 'polypeptide(L)'
;MKFTVIVVLLAAIAVNGRLIRRYRRSTHNEYKMCIPEDLMNSCNEMASQETKSTAKIVCIPARDRMECIDKIKQRQADFAPVDPEDMYVAAKSPNQDFAVFEEIRTLEEPEAEFRYEGVAVIHKDLKLDGIPSIKGLKSCHTGVGRNVGYKIPLTKLKNMGIIGNLAEPDLSPRENELKAFSTLFSKACIVGKWSPDPVINDKLKQRYSNLCELCEDPAKCDYPDKYSGYEGVLRCLAHNGGEIGWTKVIYVRKFFGLPVGTTPAQPSNENPDDYAYLCPDGSRVPITGTPCRWAARPWQGYMTNAVVVKTVDELRTKIANLYTIGNRNHAPWLEKVLELNNKTLPRENKIIGPGDYLDKANYTDVVERDYGPPFKTTRFCVLNQDELEKCRTLSRAAFSRNIRPRFDCVLEKTVDDCMKAIRDNGADIITLDGGLVDKAQKHYNLKPIISEVYGELGGSYYAVAVVRKNSLYKSFADLRGAKSCHTGYGRTAGYNAPLYTLLNQNLIKADQCPYVAALSEYFSGGSCLPGSKDPANKIPEKTAEKLCSLCGGNVDANDGTSLDSKCNADSTESYSGYTGAFRCLVQGQGDVAFVKHVTVPGNTDGKNPESWAANLKSEDYELLCPDGGRAPVDQYEKCHLAHVPPHMVVTSNSKTDGEVDEIRNALVSIGKQFTDRSDLFKLFGSFNGKKDLLFKDSATGLVSLNEESPVQKKYAELLSVINACQPKA
;
A
#
# COMPACT_ATOMS: atom_id res chain seq x y z
N MET A 1 47.68 -44.64 34.74
CA MET A 1 47.27 -43.34 34.14
C MET A 1 47.29 -43.30 32.62
N LYS A 2 47.92 -44.21 31.87
CA LYS A 2 47.94 -44.17 30.39
C LYS A 2 46.76 -44.87 29.68
N PHE A 3 46.05 -45.77 30.35
CA PHE A 3 44.91 -46.49 29.80
C PHE A 3 43.57 -45.70 29.86
N THR A 4 43.40 -44.83 30.83
CA THR A 4 42.18 -44.04 31.01
C THR A 4 42.08 -42.89 29.99
N VAL A 5 43.21 -42.35 29.53
CA VAL A 5 43.26 -41.26 28.53
C VAL A 5 42.86 -41.75 27.11
N ILE A 6 43.23 -42.99 26.77
CA ILE A 6 42.91 -43.56 25.43
C ILE A 6 41.39 -43.86 25.33
N VAL A 7 40.75 -44.31 26.41
CA VAL A 7 39.31 -44.58 26.41
C VAL A 7 38.47 -43.30 26.32
N VAL A 8 38.92 -42.20 26.94
CA VAL A 8 38.25 -40.90 26.86
C VAL A 8 38.42 -40.29 25.46
N LEU A 9 39.61 -40.42 24.82
CA LEU A 9 39.83 -39.95 23.46
C LEU A 9 39.01 -40.75 22.42
N LEU A 10 38.86 -42.05 22.57
CA LEU A 10 38.03 -42.89 21.71
C LEU A 10 36.53 -42.63 21.90
N ALA A 11 36.09 -42.34 23.13
CA ALA A 11 34.72 -41.89 23.38
C ALA A 11 34.41 -40.50 22.80
N ALA A 12 35.38 -39.55 22.87
CA ALA A 12 35.21 -38.23 22.26
C ALA A 12 35.18 -38.29 20.73
N ILE A 13 35.95 -39.17 20.09
CA ILE A 13 35.93 -39.37 18.64
C ILE A 13 34.61 -40.07 18.20
N ALA A 14 34.10 -41.01 19.00
CA ALA A 14 32.80 -41.67 18.73
C ALA A 14 31.61 -40.71 18.88
N VAL A 15 31.63 -39.80 19.87
CA VAL A 15 30.59 -38.79 20.06
C VAL A 15 30.66 -37.72 18.96
N ASN A 16 31.83 -37.23 18.58
CA ASN A 16 32.01 -36.29 17.48
C ASN A 16 31.67 -36.94 16.12
N GLY A 17 32.02 -38.21 15.92
CA GLY A 17 31.63 -38.94 14.70
C GLY A 17 30.13 -39.18 14.56
N ARG A 18 29.37 -39.34 15.70
CA ARG A 18 27.91 -39.43 15.70
C ARG A 18 27.25 -38.04 15.52
N LEU A 19 27.84 -36.98 16.05
CA LEU A 19 27.38 -35.60 15.82
C LEU A 19 27.64 -35.18 14.36
N ILE A 20 28.79 -35.49 13.78
CA ILE A 20 29.11 -35.22 12.40
C ILE A 20 28.24 -36.07 11.44
N ARG A 21 27.89 -37.33 11.77
CA ARG A 21 26.94 -38.12 10.97
C ARG A 21 25.48 -37.65 11.13
N ARG A 22 25.08 -37.06 12.23
CA ARG A 22 23.74 -36.44 12.36
C ARG A 22 23.65 -35.12 11.62
N TYR A 23 24.74 -34.35 11.47
CA TYR A 23 24.77 -33.13 10.66
C TYR A 23 24.82 -33.41 9.15
N ARG A 24 25.16 -34.63 8.71
CA ARG A 24 25.23 -35.03 7.30
C ARG A 24 23.96 -35.68 6.75
N ARG A 25 22.88 -35.76 7.50
CA ARG A 25 21.57 -36.27 7.04
C ARG A 25 20.44 -35.29 7.36
N SER A 26 20.59 -34.03 7.05
CA SER A 26 19.47 -33.18 6.70
C SER A 26 19.31 -33.27 5.18
N THR A 27 18.64 -34.29 4.71
CA THR A 27 18.02 -34.26 3.39
C THR A 27 16.96 -33.18 3.48
N HIS A 28 17.21 -32.00 2.87
CA HIS A 28 16.20 -30.95 2.70
C HIS A 28 15.14 -31.46 1.70
N ASN A 29 14.24 -32.32 2.17
CA ASN A 29 13.07 -32.73 1.39
C ASN A 29 11.86 -31.83 1.66
N GLU A 30 12.02 -30.79 2.51
CA GLU A 30 10.95 -29.88 2.90
C GLU A 30 11.36 -28.45 2.54
N TYR A 31 10.50 -27.76 1.77
CA TYR A 31 10.71 -26.41 1.28
C TYR A 31 9.59 -25.49 1.78
N LYS A 32 9.95 -24.44 2.48
CA LYS A 32 9.05 -23.44 3.08
C LYS A 32 8.69 -22.41 2.04
N MET A 33 7.48 -22.49 1.50
CA MET A 33 6.94 -21.49 0.57
C MET A 33 6.29 -20.35 1.34
N CYS A 34 6.76 -19.12 1.13
CA CYS A 34 6.14 -17.93 1.71
C CYS A 34 4.95 -17.48 0.87
N ILE A 35 3.82 -17.23 1.54
CA ILE A 35 2.57 -16.86 0.88
C ILE A 35 1.78 -15.88 1.77
N PRO A 36 1.01 -14.92 1.20
CA PRO A 36 0.07 -14.10 1.96
C PRO A 36 -0.93 -14.94 2.78
N GLU A 37 -1.27 -14.46 3.99
CA GLU A 37 -2.10 -15.21 4.95
C GLU A 37 -3.46 -15.61 4.39
N ASP A 38 -4.08 -14.78 3.57
CA ASP A 38 -5.37 -15.04 2.91
C ASP A 38 -5.32 -16.18 1.89
N LEU A 39 -4.12 -16.56 1.44
CA LEU A 39 -3.90 -17.68 0.52
C LEU A 39 -3.47 -18.98 1.20
N MET A 40 -3.37 -19.01 2.53
CA MET A 40 -2.89 -20.19 3.28
C MET A 40 -3.71 -21.45 3.01
N ASN A 41 -5.04 -21.35 2.93
CA ASN A 41 -5.90 -22.50 2.64
C ASN A 41 -5.61 -23.07 1.24
N SER A 42 -5.48 -22.20 0.23
CA SER A 42 -5.13 -22.62 -1.13
C SER A 42 -3.72 -23.22 -1.21
N CYS A 43 -2.77 -22.67 -0.45
CA CYS A 43 -1.42 -23.21 -0.38
C CYS A 43 -1.39 -24.59 0.29
N ASN A 44 -2.10 -24.79 1.39
CA ASN A 44 -2.18 -26.10 2.04
C ASN A 44 -2.87 -27.14 1.15
N GLU A 45 -3.91 -26.76 0.41
CA GLU A 45 -4.53 -27.63 -0.60
C GLU A 45 -3.52 -28.05 -1.67
N MET A 46 -2.75 -27.09 -2.21
CA MET A 46 -1.66 -27.38 -3.16
C MET A 46 -0.59 -28.29 -2.55
N ALA A 47 -0.14 -27.98 -1.36
CA ALA A 47 0.92 -28.73 -0.67
C ALA A 47 0.54 -30.19 -0.38
N SER A 48 -0.76 -30.46 -0.17
CA SER A 48 -1.29 -31.80 0.06
C SER A 48 -1.34 -32.70 -1.18
N GLN A 49 -1.10 -32.14 -2.38
CA GLN A 49 -1.15 -32.91 -3.63
C GLN A 49 -0.01 -33.95 -3.68
N GLU A 50 -0.38 -35.22 -3.89
CA GLU A 50 0.57 -36.29 -4.13
C GLU A 50 1.27 -36.08 -5.47
N THR A 51 2.59 -36.17 -5.47
CA THR A 51 3.44 -36.01 -6.66
C THR A 51 4.49 -37.11 -6.69
N LYS A 52 5.13 -37.28 -7.87
CA LYS A 52 6.25 -38.19 -8.00
C LYS A 52 7.53 -37.67 -7.33
N SER A 53 7.61 -36.37 -7.02
CA SER A 53 8.72 -35.77 -6.32
C SER A 53 8.66 -36.10 -4.82
N THR A 54 9.80 -36.40 -4.21
CA THR A 54 9.95 -36.61 -2.76
C THR A 54 9.94 -35.28 -1.99
N ALA A 55 10.13 -34.15 -2.68
CA ALA A 55 10.08 -32.84 -2.07
C ALA A 55 8.68 -32.52 -1.52
N LYS A 56 8.63 -31.94 -0.33
CA LYS A 56 7.42 -31.44 0.32
C LYS A 56 7.45 -29.93 0.36
N ILE A 57 6.31 -29.29 0.13
CA ILE A 57 6.16 -27.86 0.33
C ILE A 57 5.38 -27.63 1.65
N VAL A 58 5.87 -26.71 2.45
CA VAL A 58 5.23 -26.24 3.69
C VAL A 58 4.94 -24.74 3.51
N CYS A 59 3.68 -24.37 3.72
CA CYS A 59 3.23 -22.99 3.54
C CYS A 59 3.55 -22.17 4.79
N ILE A 60 4.23 -21.04 4.60
CA ILE A 60 4.60 -20.09 5.65
C ILE A 60 3.81 -18.81 5.43
N PRO A 61 2.95 -18.42 6.39
CA PRO A 61 2.17 -17.20 6.25
C PRO A 61 3.02 -15.94 6.32
N ALA A 62 2.65 -14.95 5.56
CA ALA A 62 3.18 -13.60 5.61
C ALA A 62 2.06 -12.59 5.37
N ARG A 63 2.23 -11.36 5.83
CA ARG A 63 1.32 -10.27 5.58
C ARG A 63 1.24 -9.93 4.07
N ASP A 64 2.39 -9.88 3.41
CA ASP A 64 2.55 -9.48 2.01
C ASP A 64 3.90 -9.95 1.44
N ARG A 65 4.18 -9.63 0.17
CA ARG A 65 5.44 -9.99 -0.50
C ARG A 65 6.68 -9.33 0.09
N MET A 66 6.56 -8.13 0.63
CA MET A 66 7.70 -7.48 1.28
C MET A 66 8.15 -8.28 2.50
N GLU A 67 7.21 -8.79 3.28
CA GLU A 67 7.54 -9.69 4.39
C GLU A 67 8.07 -11.05 3.89
N CYS A 68 7.56 -11.57 2.77
CA CYS A 68 8.11 -12.79 2.15
C CYS A 68 9.58 -12.61 1.76
N ILE A 69 9.97 -11.49 1.16
CA ILE A 69 11.37 -11.18 0.85
C ILE A 69 12.22 -11.17 2.12
N ASP A 70 11.73 -10.53 3.19
CA ASP A 70 12.44 -10.48 4.46
C ASP A 70 12.53 -11.87 5.13
N LYS A 71 11.48 -12.71 5.08
CA LYS A 71 11.49 -14.11 5.59
C LYS A 71 12.46 -14.99 4.82
N ILE A 72 12.56 -14.88 3.49
CA ILE A 72 13.54 -15.62 2.67
C ILE A 72 14.97 -15.20 3.06
N LYS A 73 15.22 -13.91 3.22
CA LYS A 73 16.48 -13.34 3.67
C LYS A 73 16.89 -13.86 5.05
N GLN A 74 15.93 -13.95 5.98
CA GLN A 74 16.13 -14.44 7.34
C GLN A 74 16.13 -15.97 7.44
N ARG A 75 15.93 -16.70 6.32
CA ARG A 75 15.83 -18.18 6.26
C ARG A 75 14.65 -18.74 7.07
N GLN A 76 13.64 -17.93 7.30
CA GLN A 76 12.36 -18.34 7.86
C GLN A 76 11.45 -18.96 6.80
N ALA A 77 11.64 -18.56 5.54
CA ALA A 77 11.08 -19.17 4.36
C ALA A 77 12.20 -19.50 3.35
N ASP A 78 11.91 -20.39 2.40
CA ASP A 78 12.87 -20.85 1.42
C ASP A 78 12.66 -20.24 0.05
N PHE A 79 11.41 -20.01 -0.37
CA PHE A 79 11.11 -19.41 -1.67
C PHE A 79 9.74 -18.75 -1.73
N ALA A 80 9.55 -17.92 -2.75
CA ALA A 80 8.27 -17.32 -3.12
C ALA A 80 8.23 -16.95 -4.61
N PRO A 81 7.04 -16.84 -5.23
CA PRO A 81 6.89 -16.22 -6.53
C PRO A 81 7.13 -14.72 -6.42
N VAL A 82 7.82 -14.12 -7.37
CA VAL A 82 8.19 -12.70 -7.38
C VAL A 82 8.15 -12.09 -8.77
N ASP A 83 7.77 -10.83 -8.84
CA ASP A 83 7.91 -9.98 -10.02
C ASP A 83 9.34 -9.42 -10.15
N PRO A 84 9.76 -8.94 -11.34
CA PRO A 84 11.03 -8.23 -11.49
C PRO A 84 11.18 -7.02 -10.55
N GLU A 85 10.09 -6.34 -10.24
CA GLU A 85 10.05 -5.22 -9.31
C GLU A 85 10.32 -5.66 -7.85
N ASP A 86 9.91 -6.87 -7.46
CA ASP A 86 10.25 -7.49 -6.17
C ASP A 86 11.71 -7.97 -6.16
N MET A 87 12.19 -8.51 -7.28
CA MET A 87 13.60 -8.85 -7.45
C MET A 87 14.50 -7.62 -7.28
N TYR A 88 14.04 -6.43 -7.74
CA TYR A 88 14.75 -5.17 -7.50
C TYR A 88 14.85 -4.85 -6.00
N VAL A 89 13.77 -5.02 -5.23
CA VAL A 89 13.79 -4.81 -3.78
C VAL A 89 14.76 -5.77 -3.10
N ALA A 90 14.78 -7.02 -3.50
CA ALA A 90 15.72 -8.03 -3.01
C ALA A 90 17.18 -7.66 -3.36
N ALA A 91 17.44 -7.23 -4.61
CA ALA A 91 18.76 -6.82 -5.09
C ALA A 91 19.32 -5.60 -4.34
N LYS A 92 18.47 -4.68 -3.89
CA LYS A 92 18.87 -3.49 -3.10
C LYS A 92 18.89 -3.73 -1.59
N SER A 93 18.57 -4.94 -1.13
CA SER A 93 18.66 -5.30 0.29
C SER A 93 20.11 -5.50 0.71
N PRO A 94 20.51 -5.09 1.93
CA PRO A 94 21.84 -5.42 2.44
C PRO A 94 21.99 -6.93 2.65
N ASN A 95 23.21 -7.44 2.44
CA ASN A 95 23.56 -8.88 2.54
C ASN A 95 22.70 -9.75 1.59
N GLN A 96 22.85 -9.54 0.30
CA GLN A 96 22.13 -10.23 -0.76
C GLN A 96 22.48 -11.72 -0.76
N ASP A 97 21.52 -12.56 -0.37
CA ASP A 97 21.62 -14.02 -0.39
C ASP A 97 20.45 -14.62 -1.19
N PHE A 98 20.07 -13.92 -2.27
CA PHE A 98 18.94 -14.31 -3.11
C PHE A 98 19.40 -14.90 -4.43
N ALA A 99 18.61 -15.84 -4.96
CA ALA A 99 18.76 -16.38 -6.29
C ALA A 99 17.42 -16.59 -6.97
N VAL A 100 17.30 -16.19 -8.23
CA VAL A 100 16.19 -16.56 -9.12
C VAL A 100 16.54 -17.90 -9.74
N PHE A 101 15.68 -18.91 -9.59
CA PHE A 101 16.00 -20.27 -10.02
C PHE A 101 15.07 -20.82 -11.09
N GLU A 102 13.88 -20.26 -11.24
CA GLU A 102 12.88 -20.72 -12.20
C GLU A 102 12.02 -19.55 -12.66
N GLU A 103 11.63 -19.56 -13.92
CA GLU A 103 10.83 -18.52 -14.57
C GLU A 103 9.41 -18.99 -14.83
N ILE A 104 8.46 -18.07 -14.81
CA ILE A 104 7.07 -18.27 -15.23
C ILE A 104 6.95 -17.69 -16.63
N ARG A 105 6.95 -18.57 -17.65
CA ARG A 105 6.90 -18.19 -19.06
C ARG A 105 5.53 -18.43 -19.68
N THR A 106 5.26 -17.75 -20.79
CA THR A 106 4.03 -18.00 -21.56
C THR A 106 4.18 -19.19 -22.50
N LEU A 107 3.10 -19.93 -22.74
CA LEU A 107 3.06 -21.01 -23.74
C LEU A 107 3.25 -20.50 -25.17
N GLU A 108 2.99 -19.23 -25.45
CA GLU A 108 3.19 -18.60 -26.76
C GLU A 108 4.68 -18.41 -27.05
N GLU A 109 5.49 -18.07 -26.03
CA GLU A 109 6.92 -17.79 -26.17
C GLU A 109 7.75 -18.50 -25.09
N PRO A 110 7.71 -19.84 -25.02
CA PRO A 110 8.34 -20.59 -23.91
C PRO A 110 9.88 -20.51 -23.93
N GLU A 111 10.46 -20.24 -25.07
CA GLU A 111 11.94 -20.15 -25.26
C GLU A 111 12.42 -18.68 -25.29
N ALA A 112 11.53 -17.69 -25.21
CA ALA A 112 11.94 -16.29 -25.22
C ALA A 112 12.77 -15.95 -23.98
N GLU A 113 13.88 -15.27 -24.17
CA GLU A 113 14.80 -14.89 -23.08
C GLU A 113 14.14 -13.92 -22.09
N PHE A 114 13.24 -13.06 -22.58
CA PHE A 114 12.55 -12.04 -21.80
C PHE A 114 11.04 -12.11 -22.00
N ARG A 115 10.27 -11.67 -21.02
CA ARG A 115 8.82 -11.60 -21.13
C ARG A 115 8.35 -10.71 -22.29
N TYR A 116 9.06 -9.63 -22.53
CA TYR A 116 8.90 -8.79 -23.70
C TYR A 116 10.10 -7.86 -23.87
N GLU A 117 10.30 -7.45 -25.10
CA GLU A 117 11.32 -6.51 -25.52
C GLU A 117 10.66 -5.22 -26.01
N GLY A 118 11.15 -4.08 -25.51
CA GLY A 118 10.74 -2.74 -25.94
C GLY A 118 11.57 -2.25 -27.10
N VAL A 119 10.93 -1.82 -28.16
CA VAL A 119 11.56 -1.35 -29.40
C VAL A 119 10.99 -0.02 -29.84
N ALA A 120 11.80 0.73 -30.61
CA ALA A 120 11.36 1.86 -31.40
C ALA A 120 11.21 1.42 -32.87
N VAL A 121 10.08 1.77 -33.48
CA VAL A 121 9.78 1.50 -34.91
C VAL A 121 9.65 2.82 -35.65
N ILE A 122 10.26 2.91 -36.81
CA ILE A 122 10.25 4.10 -37.68
C ILE A 122 9.91 3.71 -39.13
N HIS A 123 9.48 4.66 -39.95
CA HIS A 123 9.49 4.46 -41.38
C HIS A 123 10.93 4.30 -41.89
N LYS A 124 11.15 3.37 -42.83
CA LYS A 124 12.47 3.06 -43.35
C LYS A 124 13.19 4.24 -43.94
N ASP A 125 12.45 5.07 -44.66
CA ASP A 125 12.98 6.24 -45.41
C ASP A 125 13.09 7.51 -44.57
N LEU A 126 12.74 7.44 -43.26
CA LEU A 126 12.86 8.59 -42.36
C LEU A 126 14.33 9.00 -42.24
N LYS A 127 14.65 10.25 -42.56
CA LYS A 127 16.02 10.77 -42.50
C LYS A 127 16.41 11.06 -41.05
N LEU A 128 17.37 10.33 -40.51
CA LEU A 128 17.94 10.52 -39.18
C LEU A 128 19.46 10.39 -39.24
N ASP A 129 20.17 11.33 -38.66
CA ASP A 129 21.62 11.33 -38.44
C ASP A 129 21.96 10.89 -37.01
N GLY A 130 21.45 9.72 -36.63
CA GLY A 130 21.59 9.16 -35.27
C GLY A 130 20.44 9.54 -34.31
N ILE A 131 20.54 9.07 -33.06
CA ILE A 131 19.46 9.25 -32.05
C ILE A 131 19.15 10.72 -31.74
N PRO A 132 20.09 11.68 -31.68
CA PRO A 132 19.73 13.08 -31.44
C PRO A 132 18.73 13.66 -32.44
N SER A 133 18.68 13.14 -33.67
CA SER A 133 17.77 13.58 -34.72
C SER A 133 16.30 13.19 -34.54
N ILE A 134 15.96 12.41 -33.48
CA ILE A 134 14.56 12.14 -33.14
C ILE A 134 13.85 13.38 -32.57
N LYS A 135 14.60 14.44 -32.22
CA LYS A 135 14.04 15.68 -31.73
C LYS A 135 13.18 16.33 -32.85
N GLY A 136 11.96 16.69 -32.46
CA GLY A 136 10.98 17.27 -33.37
C GLY A 136 10.12 16.26 -34.14
N LEU A 137 10.38 14.96 -34.02
CA LEU A 137 9.54 13.92 -34.63
C LEU A 137 8.13 13.89 -34.01
N LYS A 138 7.22 13.27 -34.75
CA LYS A 138 5.87 12.91 -34.29
C LYS A 138 5.92 11.50 -33.67
N SER A 139 5.61 11.38 -32.37
CA SER A 139 5.85 10.17 -31.60
C SER A 139 4.57 9.48 -31.14
N CYS A 140 4.52 8.16 -31.31
CA CYS A 140 3.40 7.30 -30.92
C CYS A 140 3.76 6.48 -29.67
N HIS A 141 2.91 6.55 -28.63
CA HIS A 141 3.17 5.96 -27.33
C HIS A 141 2.02 5.04 -26.89
N THR A 142 2.33 4.08 -26.02
CA THR A 142 1.31 3.15 -25.46
C THR A 142 0.39 3.81 -24.42
N GLY A 143 0.77 4.97 -23.90
CA GLY A 143 0.08 5.72 -22.87
C GLY A 143 0.98 6.09 -21.70
N VAL A 144 0.54 7.05 -20.90
CA VAL A 144 1.30 7.59 -19.75
C VAL A 144 1.65 6.51 -18.73
N GLY A 145 2.88 6.53 -18.24
CA GLY A 145 3.37 5.65 -17.19
C GLY A 145 3.53 4.16 -17.57
N ARG A 146 3.23 3.77 -18.82
CA ARG A 146 3.45 2.39 -19.30
C ARG A 146 4.93 2.12 -19.57
N ASN A 147 5.38 0.87 -19.34
CA ASN A 147 6.80 0.55 -19.43
C ASN A 147 7.38 0.84 -20.83
N VAL A 148 6.87 0.15 -21.84
CA VAL A 148 7.47 0.17 -23.18
C VAL A 148 7.34 1.49 -23.90
N GLY A 149 6.13 2.06 -23.87
CA GLY A 149 5.85 3.29 -24.62
C GLY A 149 6.09 4.59 -23.83
N TYR A 150 6.53 4.51 -22.56
CA TYR A 150 6.73 5.72 -21.75
C TYR A 150 8.01 5.64 -20.91
N LYS A 151 8.11 4.66 -19.99
CA LYS A 151 9.24 4.60 -19.03
C LYS A 151 10.57 4.26 -19.70
N ILE A 152 10.57 3.28 -20.62
CA ILE A 152 11.79 2.89 -21.35
C ILE A 152 12.31 4.04 -22.20
N PRO A 153 11.54 4.65 -23.13
CA PRO A 153 12.06 5.77 -23.89
C PRO A 153 12.50 6.94 -23.02
N LEU A 154 11.72 7.32 -21.99
CA LEU A 154 12.10 8.38 -21.06
C LEU A 154 13.47 8.12 -20.42
N THR A 155 13.64 6.93 -19.82
CA THR A 155 14.87 6.56 -19.09
C THR A 155 16.06 6.47 -20.02
N LYS A 156 15.91 5.78 -21.15
CA LYS A 156 17.03 5.56 -22.08
C LYS A 156 17.46 6.84 -22.77
N LEU A 157 16.52 7.67 -23.21
CA LEU A 157 16.83 8.95 -23.86
C LEU A 157 17.45 9.95 -22.86
N LYS A 158 17.03 9.91 -21.58
CA LYS A 158 17.70 10.69 -20.53
C LYS A 158 19.14 10.22 -20.33
N ASN A 159 19.36 8.90 -20.20
CA ASN A 159 20.69 8.33 -20.01
C ASN A 159 21.66 8.60 -21.19
N MET A 160 21.11 8.78 -22.39
CA MET A 160 21.85 9.20 -23.59
C MET A 160 22.06 10.72 -23.67
N GLY A 161 21.52 11.52 -22.73
CA GLY A 161 21.61 12.98 -22.77
C GLY A 161 20.71 13.64 -23.82
N ILE A 162 19.78 12.91 -24.44
CA ILE A 162 18.81 13.45 -25.41
C ILE A 162 17.70 14.24 -24.68
N ILE A 163 17.27 13.75 -23.55
CA ILE A 163 16.40 14.42 -22.59
C ILE A 163 17.27 14.99 -21.48
N GLY A 164 17.05 16.24 -21.11
CA GLY A 164 17.78 16.91 -20.03
C GLY A 164 17.40 16.41 -18.62
N ASN A 165 17.81 17.15 -17.61
CA ASN A 165 17.47 16.85 -16.22
C ASN A 165 15.95 16.91 -16.00
N LEU A 166 15.40 15.90 -15.27
CA LEU A 166 13.99 15.76 -14.94
C LEU A 166 13.65 16.25 -13.53
N ALA A 167 14.50 17.08 -12.93
CA ALA A 167 14.39 17.51 -11.55
C ALA A 167 14.24 19.04 -11.43
N GLU A 168 13.43 19.66 -12.27
CA GLU A 168 13.06 21.07 -12.10
C GLU A 168 12.30 21.25 -10.78
N PRO A 169 12.75 22.17 -9.89
CA PRO A 169 12.25 22.24 -8.51
C PRO A 169 10.76 22.54 -8.41
N ASP A 170 10.24 23.38 -9.32
CA ASP A 170 8.86 23.88 -9.30
C ASP A 170 7.86 22.93 -9.98
N LEU A 171 8.34 21.85 -10.60
CA LEU A 171 7.50 20.89 -11.30
C LEU A 171 7.40 19.56 -10.56
N SER A 172 6.23 18.93 -10.60
CA SER A 172 6.09 17.56 -10.13
C SER A 172 6.92 16.60 -10.98
N PRO A 173 7.30 15.39 -10.46
CA PRO A 173 8.02 14.39 -11.28
C PRO A 173 7.28 14.06 -12.57
N ARG A 174 5.95 13.93 -12.52
CA ARG A 174 5.13 13.68 -13.70
C ARG A 174 5.18 14.84 -14.69
N GLU A 175 5.11 16.06 -14.21
CA GLU A 175 5.17 17.24 -15.06
C GLU A 175 6.55 17.41 -15.71
N ASN A 176 7.64 17.12 -14.99
CA ASN A 176 8.99 17.05 -15.55
C ASN A 176 9.07 16.07 -16.73
N GLU A 177 8.48 14.86 -16.57
CA GLU A 177 8.43 13.85 -17.64
C GLU A 177 7.66 14.36 -18.87
N LEU A 178 6.48 14.93 -18.65
CA LEU A 178 5.62 15.47 -19.73
C LEU A 178 6.29 16.62 -20.44
N LYS A 179 6.88 17.56 -19.71
CA LYS A 179 7.65 18.69 -20.28
C LYS A 179 8.80 18.19 -21.16
N ALA A 180 9.53 17.16 -20.68
CA ALA A 180 10.63 16.59 -21.45
C ALA A 180 10.17 16.00 -22.77
N PHE A 181 9.10 15.22 -22.79
CA PHE A 181 8.52 14.71 -24.03
C PHE A 181 7.93 15.80 -24.92
N SER A 182 7.24 16.79 -24.33
CA SER A 182 6.68 17.93 -25.08
C SER A 182 7.76 18.79 -25.75
N THR A 183 8.94 18.88 -25.13
CA THR A 183 10.09 19.59 -25.70
C THR A 183 10.81 18.75 -26.77
N LEU A 184 10.81 17.41 -26.60
CA LEU A 184 11.49 16.50 -27.51
C LEU A 184 10.70 16.26 -28.79
N PHE A 185 9.40 16.05 -28.71
CA PHE A 185 8.54 15.68 -29.81
C PHE A 185 7.65 16.86 -30.24
N SER A 186 7.51 17.06 -31.56
CA SER A 186 6.61 18.10 -32.08
C SER A 186 5.14 17.79 -31.77
N LYS A 187 4.74 16.51 -31.91
CA LYS A 187 3.42 15.97 -31.62
C LYS A 187 3.55 14.57 -31.09
N ALA A 188 2.60 14.18 -30.23
CA ALA A 188 2.54 12.78 -29.76
C ALA A 188 1.11 12.35 -29.44
N CYS A 189 0.91 11.04 -29.15
CA CYS A 189 -0.26 10.53 -28.47
C CYS A 189 0.16 9.82 -27.18
N ILE A 190 -0.06 10.47 -26.02
CA ILE A 190 0.23 9.95 -24.68
C ILE A 190 -1.05 9.96 -23.86
N VAL A 191 -1.95 9.04 -24.16
CA VAL A 191 -3.25 8.90 -23.48
C VAL A 191 -3.13 8.51 -22.00
N GLY A 192 -4.19 8.79 -21.26
CA GLY A 192 -4.38 8.39 -19.87
C GLY A 192 -4.49 9.57 -18.92
N LYS A 193 -4.65 9.25 -17.63
CA LYS A 193 -4.68 10.27 -16.59
C LYS A 193 -3.26 10.69 -16.24
N TRP A 194 -2.92 11.95 -16.50
CA TRP A 194 -1.60 12.50 -16.21
C TRP A 194 -1.45 12.93 -14.75
N SER A 195 -2.57 13.24 -14.09
CA SER A 195 -2.70 13.38 -12.64
C SER A 195 -3.94 12.63 -12.15
N PRO A 196 -3.94 12.08 -10.91
CA PRO A 196 -5.15 11.57 -10.28
C PRO A 196 -6.14 12.70 -9.93
N ASP A 197 -5.67 13.93 -9.77
CA ASP A 197 -6.49 15.12 -9.59
C ASP A 197 -7.04 15.60 -10.95
N PRO A 198 -8.38 15.65 -11.15
CA PRO A 198 -8.97 16.04 -12.43
C PRO A 198 -8.57 17.45 -12.87
N VAL A 199 -8.51 18.41 -11.94
CA VAL A 199 -8.19 19.82 -12.28
C VAL A 199 -6.74 19.93 -12.76
N ILE A 200 -5.83 19.25 -12.07
CA ILE A 200 -4.41 19.23 -12.44
C ILE A 200 -4.22 18.44 -13.73
N ASN A 201 -4.90 17.30 -13.90
CA ASN A 201 -4.90 16.54 -15.15
C ASN A 201 -5.25 17.43 -16.35
N ASP A 202 -6.32 18.22 -16.25
CA ASP A 202 -6.78 19.08 -17.33
C ASP A 202 -5.79 20.24 -17.61
N LYS A 203 -5.24 20.85 -16.56
CA LYS A 203 -4.18 21.87 -16.70
C LYS A 203 -2.94 21.31 -17.41
N LEU A 204 -2.50 20.08 -17.05
CA LEU A 204 -1.35 19.45 -17.69
C LEU A 204 -1.62 19.14 -19.17
N LYS A 205 -2.80 18.60 -19.50
CA LYS A 205 -3.20 18.34 -20.90
C LYS A 205 -3.30 19.61 -21.73
N GLN A 206 -3.79 20.68 -21.14
CA GLN A 206 -3.82 22.00 -21.81
C GLN A 206 -2.39 22.55 -22.04
N ARG A 207 -1.52 22.46 -21.03
CA ARG A 207 -0.15 22.99 -21.08
C ARG A 207 0.74 22.24 -22.07
N TYR A 208 0.58 20.92 -22.14
CA TYR A 208 1.37 20.03 -23.01
C TYR A 208 0.50 19.38 -24.09
N SER A 209 -0.40 20.16 -24.69
CA SER A 209 -1.41 19.67 -25.64
C SER A 209 -0.82 18.97 -26.86
N ASN A 210 0.41 19.33 -27.27
CA ASN A 210 1.11 18.68 -28.38
C ASN A 210 1.33 17.16 -28.12
N LEU A 211 1.31 16.70 -26.86
CA LEU A 211 1.39 15.29 -26.49
C LEU A 211 0.07 14.52 -26.69
N CYS A 212 -1.01 15.20 -27.05
CA CYS A 212 -2.33 14.64 -27.36
C CYS A 212 -2.70 14.74 -28.87
N GLU A 213 -1.95 15.50 -29.65
CA GLU A 213 -2.35 15.84 -31.03
C GLU A 213 -2.40 14.66 -32.01
N LEU A 214 -1.72 13.56 -31.75
CA LEU A 214 -1.81 12.32 -32.52
C LEU A 214 -2.81 11.30 -31.96
N CYS A 215 -3.53 11.62 -30.89
CA CYS A 215 -4.57 10.74 -30.37
C CYS A 215 -5.82 10.80 -31.25
N GLU A 216 -6.68 9.78 -31.18
CA GLU A 216 -7.96 9.74 -31.89
C GLU A 216 -8.87 10.90 -31.49
N ASP A 217 -8.92 11.19 -30.18
CA ASP A 217 -9.58 12.35 -29.61
C ASP A 217 -8.57 13.20 -28.83
N PRO A 218 -7.94 14.19 -29.46
CA PRO A 218 -6.95 15.06 -28.79
C PRO A 218 -7.52 15.85 -27.62
N ALA A 219 -8.81 16.16 -27.62
CA ALA A 219 -9.44 16.90 -26.52
C ALA A 219 -9.60 16.03 -25.27
N LYS A 220 -9.93 14.76 -25.44
CA LYS A 220 -10.05 13.80 -24.36
C LYS A 220 -8.68 13.29 -23.91
N CYS A 221 -7.84 12.86 -24.85
CA CYS A 221 -6.50 12.31 -24.64
C CYS A 221 -6.48 11.24 -23.54
N ASP A 222 -7.46 10.33 -23.56
CA ASP A 222 -7.65 9.29 -22.55
C ASP A 222 -8.17 7.99 -23.19
N TYR A 223 -8.16 6.92 -22.43
CA TYR A 223 -8.67 5.62 -22.86
C TYR A 223 -10.21 5.61 -22.98
N PRO A 224 -10.78 4.80 -23.90
CA PRO A 224 -10.10 4.08 -24.99
C PRO A 224 -9.69 5.04 -26.11
N ASP A 225 -8.61 4.69 -26.81
CA ASP A 225 -8.08 5.44 -27.96
C ASP A 225 -7.42 4.44 -28.93
N LYS A 226 -7.77 4.50 -30.22
CA LYS A 226 -7.30 3.52 -31.22
C LYS A 226 -5.80 3.61 -31.53
N TYR A 227 -5.17 4.74 -31.22
CA TYR A 227 -3.73 4.98 -31.43
C TYR A 227 -2.91 4.74 -30.16
N SER A 228 -3.54 4.26 -29.10
CA SER A 228 -2.91 3.91 -27.85
C SER A 228 -2.73 2.40 -27.66
N GLY A 229 -1.99 1.98 -26.63
CA GLY A 229 -1.66 0.57 -26.41
C GLY A 229 -0.60 0.06 -27.39
N TYR A 230 -0.31 -1.24 -27.34
CA TYR A 230 0.83 -1.77 -28.09
C TYR A 230 0.61 -1.80 -29.60
N GLU A 231 -0.57 -2.19 -30.04
CA GLU A 231 -0.97 -2.22 -31.44
C GLU A 231 -1.34 -0.82 -31.94
N GLY A 232 -2.02 -0.02 -31.08
CA GLY A 232 -2.40 1.35 -31.44
C GLY A 232 -1.22 2.25 -31.77
N VAL A 233 -0.06 2.04 -31.15
CA VAL A 233 1.20 2.69 -31.52
C VAL A 233 1.57 2.44 -32.98
N LEU A 234 1.41 1.22 -33.46
CA LEU A 234 1.71 0.87 -34.85
C LEU A 234 0.67 1.44 -35.82
N ARG A 235 -0.60 1.47 -35.43
CA ARG A 235 -1.66 2.17 -36.18
C ARG A 235 -1.42 3.67 -36.24
N CYS A 236 -0.95 4.30 -35.15
CA CYS A 236 -0.57 5.71 -35.14
C CYS A 236 0.59 5.98 -36.10
N LEU A 237 1.61 5.10 -36.12
CA LEU A 237 2.74 5.17 -37.02
C LEU A 237 2.31 5.01 -38.50
N ALA A 238 1.52 3.96 -38.80
CA ALA A 238 1.14 3.59 -40.15
C ALA A 238 0.07 4.53 -40.78
N HIS A 239 -0.91 4.98 -39.96
CA HIS A 239 -2.13 5.59 -40.48
C HIS A 239 -2.44 6.98 -39.92
N ASN A 240 -1.65 7.52 -38.96
CA ASN A 240 -1.93 8.83 -38.35
C ASN A 240 -0.72 9.78 -38.35
N GLY A 241 0.19 9.58 -39.28
CA GLY A 241 1.33 10.47 -39.50
C GLY A 241 2.38 10.44 -38.38
N GLY A 242 2.39 9.42 -37.53
CA GLY A 242 3.48 9.15 -36.60
C GLY A 242 4.79 8.85 -37.35
N GLU A 243 5.93 9.24 -36.79
CA GLU A 243 7.25 9.05 -37.40
C GLU A 243 8.12 8.07 -36.59
N ILE A 244 7.86 7.97 -35.27
CA ILE A 244 8.48 7.00 -34.36
C ILE A 244 7.42 6.41 -33.43
N GLY A 245 7.44 5.09 -33.24
CA GLY A 245 6.52 4.37 -32.35
C GLY A 245 7.24 3.49 -31.36
N TRP A 246 6.80 3.54 -30.08
CA TRP A 246 7.41 2.79 -28.97
C TRP A 246 6.49 1.65 -28.51
N THR A 247 6.84 0.41 -28.86
CA THR A 247 5.99 -0.76 -28.60
C THR A 247 6.77 -2.03 -28.28
N LYS A 248 6.07 -3.16 -28.15
CA LYS A 248 6.67 -4.49 -27.93
C LYS A 248 6.94 -5.22 -29.25
N VAL A 249 8.06 -5.95 -29.32
CA VAL A 249 8.42 -6.78 -30.47
C VAL A 249 7.28 -7.70 -30.91
N ILE A 250 6.62 -8.39 -29.95
CA ILE A 250 5.52 -9.30 -30.27
C ILE A 250 4.37 -8.63 -31.04
N TYR A 251 4.03 -7.37 -30.70
CA TYR A 251 2.98 -6.62 -31.40
C TYR A 251 3.46 -6.13 -32.77
N VAL A 252 4.73 -5.76 -32.91
CA VAL A 252 5.32 -5.45 -34.22
C VAL A 252 5.20 -6.67 -35.16
N ARG A 253 5.61 -7.85 -34.70
CA ARG A 253 5.52 -9.07 -35.49
C ARG A 253 4.08 -9.39 -35.88
N LYS A 254 3.13 -9.33 -34.93
CA LYS A 254 1.70 -9.56 -35.21
C LYS A 254 1.14 -8.55 -36.21
N PHE A 255 1.44 -7.26 -36.05
CA PHE A 255 0.94 -6.20 -36.92
C PHE A 255 1.40 -6.32 -38.35
N PHE A 256 2.64 -6.73 -38.57
CA PHE A 256 3.22 -6.95 -39.91
C PHE A 256 3.08 -8.38 -40.43
N GLY A 257 2.25 -9.22 -39.81
CA GLY A 257 2.00 -10.57 -40.27
C GLY A 257 3.18 -11.53 -40.15
N LEU A 258 4.05 -11.33 -39.18
CA LEU A 258 5.22 -12.19 -38.92
C LEU A 258 4.91 -13.22 -37.80
N PRO A 259 5.55 -14.39 -37.82
CA PRO A 259 5.33 -15.40 -36.79
C PRO A 259 5.86 -14.95 -35.43
N VAL A 260 5.17 -15.39 -34.35
CA VAL A 260 5.53 -15.09 -32.96
C VAL A 260 5.66 -16.38 -32.18
N GLY A 261 6.87 -16.72 -31.73
CA GLY A 261 7.13 -17.94 -30.96
C GLY A 261 6.58 -19.17 -31.70
N THR A 262 5.62 -19.84 -31.07
CA THR A 262 4.91 -21.00 -31.63
C THR A 262 3.69 -20.64 -32.49
N THR A 263 3.28 -19.35 -32.51
CA THR A 263 2.12 -18.89 -33.27
C THR A 263 2.50 -18.56 -34.70
N PRO A 264 1.89 -19.21 -35.72
CA PRO A 264 2.14 -18.91 -37.12
C PRO A 264 1.79 -17.47 -37.49
N ALA A 265 2.44 -16.99 -38.55
CA ALA A 265 2.13 -15.72 -39.19
C ALA A 265 0.64 -15.61 -39.54
N GLN A 266 0.05 -14.45 -39.27
CA GLN A 266 -1.32 -14.12 -39.68
C GLN A 266 -1.27 -13.11 -40.83
N PRO A 267 -2.23 -13.13 -41.78
CA PRO A 267 -2.26 -12.13 -42.86
C PRO A 267 -2.27 -10.71 -42.30
N SER A 268 -1.48 -9.83 -42.93
CA SER A 268 -1.43 -8.41 -42.66
C SER A 268 -1.54 -7.63 -43.97
N ASN A 269 -2.18 -6.46 -43.92
CA ASN A 269 -2.22 -5.52 -45.03
C ASN A 269 -1.01 -4.56 -45.03
N GLU A 270 -0.17 -4.64 -44.01
CA GLU A 270 0.99 -3.76 -43.81
C GLU A 270 2.25 -4.40 -44.39
N ASN A 271 3.02 -3.62 -45.11
CA ASN A 271 4.28 -4.09 -45.67
C ASN A 271 5.43 -3.85 -44.68
N PRO A 272 6.05 -4.92 -44.12
CA PRO A 272 7.16 -4.79 -43.19
C PRO A 272 8.40 -4.09 -43.79
N ASP A 273 8.56 -4.11 -45.13
CA ASP A 273 9.71 -3.51 -45.80
C ASP A 273 9.68 -1.98 -45.81
N ASP A 274 8.55 -1.37 -45.46
CA ASP A 274 8.41 0.10 -45.35
C ASP A 274 8.85 0.66 -44.00
N TYR A 275 9.19 -0.25 -43.05
CA TYR A 275 9.53 0.08 -41.66
C TYR A 275 10.85 -0.54 -41.22
N ALA A 276 11.42 0.02 -40.17
CA ALA A 276 12.63 -0.50 -39.53
C ALA A 276 12.58 -0.32 -38.00
N TYR A 277 13.28 -1.17 -37.28
CA TYR A 277 13.65 -0.90 -35.89
C TYR A 277 14.74 0.18 -35.87
N LEU A 278 14.56 1.19 -34.99
CA LEU A 278 15.61 2.14 -34.65
C LEU A 278 16.33 1.64 -33.38
N CYS A 279 17.61 1.32 -33.54
CA CYS A 279 18.43 0.81 -32.43
C CYS A 279 18.95 1.93 -31.53
N PRO A 280 19.29 1.64 -30.25
CA PRO A 280 19.87 2.63 -29.33
C PRO A 280 21.17 3.28 -29.81
N ASP A 281 21.93 2.60 -30.67
CA ASP A 281 23.16 3.14 -31.30
C ASP A 281 22.89 3.99 -32.56
N GLY A 282 21.62 4.19 -32.93
CA GLY A 282 21.20 4.90 -34.12
C GLY A 282 21.18 4.08 -35.41
N SER A 283 21.61 2.83 -35.39
CA SER A 283 21.50 1.92 -36.52
C SER A 283 20.04 1.51 -36.78
N ARG A 284 19.80 0.92 -37.96
CA ARG A 284 18.47 0.44 -38.37
C ARG A 284 18.53 -1.05 -38.68
N VAL A 285 17.53 -1.77 -38.24
CA VAL A 285 17.34 -3.19 -38.49
C VAL A 285 15.98 -3.39 -39.18
N PRO A 286 15.90 -4.16 -40.26
CA PRO A 286 14.63 -4.51 -40.90
C PRO A 286 13.66 -5.13 -39.90
N ILE A 287 12.36 -4.87 -40.05
CA ILE A 287 11.30 -5.44 -39.17
C ILE A 287 11.31 -6.97 -39.19
N THR A 288 11.71 -7.58 -40.30
CA THR A 288 11.87 -9.04 -40.46
C THR A 288 13.12 -9.60 -39.80
N GLY A 289 14.07 -8.75 -39.43
CA GLY A 289 15.34 -9.15 -38.81
C GLY A 289 15.24 -9.36 -37.31
N THR A 290 16.41 -9.56 -36.68
CA THR A 290 16.51 -9.63 -35.22
C THR A 290 16.31 -8.23 -34.61
N PRO A 291 15.32 -8.03 -33.76
CA PRO A 291 15.04 -6.71 -33.18
C PRO A 291 16.18 -6.23 -32.28
N CYS A 292 16.51 -4.95 -32.35
CA CYS A 292 17.39 -4.29 -31.40
C CYS A 292 16.54 -3.63 -30.30
N ARG A 293 16.63 -4.17 -29.08
CA ARG A 293 15.84 -3.70 -27.95
C ARG A 293 16.43 -2.49 -27.25
N TRP A 294 15.57 -1.59 -26.80
CA TRP A 294 15.94 -0.47 -25.92
C TRP A 294 16.04 -0.91 -24.45
N ALA A 295 15.16 -1.79 -24.05
CA ALA A 295 15.21 -2.57 -22.81
C ALA A 295 14.25 -3.75 -22.94
N ALA A 296 14.42 -4.75 -22.05
CA ALA A 296 13.48 -5.85 -21.94
C ALA A 296 12.90 -5.90 -20.52
N ARG A 297 11.71 -6.48 -20.35
CA ARG A 297 11.23 -6.85 -19.01
C ARG A 297 11.53 -8.33 -18.79
N PRO A 298 12.24 -8.68 -17.73
CA PRO A 298 12.49 -10.07 -17.36
C PRO A 298 11.17 -10.80 -17.05
N TRP A 299 11.22 -12.11 -17.08
CA TRP A 299 10.13 -12.95 -16.63
C TRP A 299 9.94 -12.79 -15.10
N GLN A 300 8.73 -12.93 -14.63
CA GLN A 300 8.48 -13.24 -13.23
C GLN A 300 8.93 -14.68 -12.96
N GLY A 301 9.19 -15.03 -11.71
CA GLY A 301 9.69 -16.35 -11.39
C GLY A 301 9.72 -16.62 -9.90
N TYR A 302 10.44 -17.67 -9.54
CA TYR A 302 10.61 -18.05 -8.14
C TYR A 302 12.00 -17.65 -7.67
N MET A 303 12.02 -16.96 -6.53
CA MET A 303 13.25 -16.51 -5.86
C MET A 303 13.44 -17.29 -4.56
N THR A 304 14.68 -17.66 -4.29
CA THR A 304 15.10 -18.43 -3.13
C THR A 304 16.36 -17.81 -2.51
N ASN A 305 16.86 -18.42 -1.42
CA ASN A 305 18.15 -18.10 -0.79
C ASN A 305 19.26 -19.09 -1.17
N ALA A 306 20.51 -18.76 -0.93
CA ALA A 306 21.67 -19.57 -1.32
C ALA A 306 21.73 -20.97 -0.67
N VAL A 307 21.05 -21.19 0.45
CA VAL A 307 20.99 -22.52 1.11
C VAL A 307 20.21 -23.51 0.24
N VAL A 308 19.07 -23.08 -0.30
CA VAL A 308 18.17 -23.89 -1.12
C VAL A 308 18.76 -24.17 -2.51
N VAL A 309 19.61 -23.30 -3.03
CA VAL A 309 20.25 -23.44 -4.35
C VAL A 309 20.89 -24.81 -4.56
N LYS A 310 21.40 -25.44 -3.50
CA LYS A 310 22.07 -26.76 -3.58
C LYS A 310 21.11 -27.92 -3.86
N THR A 311 19.83 -27.75 -3.58
CA THR A 311 18.78 -28.78 -3.71
C THR A 311 17.62 -28.30 -4.60
N VAL A 312 17.83 -27.21 -5.32
CA VAL A 312 16.78 -26.52 -6.08
C VAL A 312 16.14 -27.37 -7.16
N ASP A 313 16.85 -28.35 -7.71
CA ASP A 313 16.33 -29.25 -8.77
C ASP A 313 15.19 -30.15 -8.27
N GLU A 314 15.23 -30.54 -6.98
CA GLU A 314 14.12 -31.27 -6.36
C GLU A 314 12.88 -30.37 -6.24
N LEU A 315 13.08 -29.08 -5.91
CA LEU A 315 12.00 -28.09 -5.83
C LEU A 315 11.41 -27.80 -7.21
N ARG A 316 12.25 -27.61 -8.24
CA ARG A 316 11.81 -27.48 -9.65
C ARG A 316 10.95 -28.65 -10.09
N THR A 317 11.41 -29.88 -9.79
CA THR A 317 10.65 -31.10 -10.07
C THR A 317 9.29 -31.10 -9.35
N LYS A 318 9.24 -30.65 -8.11
CA LYS A 318 7.97 -30.53 -7.35
C LYS A 318 7.03 -29.51 -7.98
N ILE A 319 7.52 -28.33 -8.35
CA ILE A 319 6.74 -27.26 -8.99
C ILE A 319 6.19 -27.76 -10.34
N ALA A 320 7.01 -28.40 -11.17
CA ALA A 320 6.59 -28.95 -12.46
C ALA A 320 5.50 -30.04 -12.33
N ASN A 321 5.60 -30.90 -11.30
CA ASN A 321 4.55 -31.88 -11.00
C ASN A 321 3.25 -31.22 -10.56
N LEU A 322 3.33 -30.22 -9.67
CA LEU A 322 2.17 -29.45 -9.21
C LEU A 322 1.51 -28.68 -10.37
N TYR A 323 2.29 -28.06 -11.25
CA TYR A 323 1.78 -27.44 -12.47
C TYR A 323 0.97 -28.43 -13.30
N THR A 324 1.51 -29.62 -13.54
CA THR A 324 0.83 -30.66 -14.34
C THR A 324 -0.51 -31.08 -13.69
N ILE A 325 -0.53 -31.28 -12.38
CA ILE A 325 -1.73 -31.64 -11.63
C ILE A 325 -2.75 -30.50 -11.64
N GLY A 326 -2.31 -29.29 -11.30
CA GLY A 326 -3.16 -28.10 -11.20
C GLY A 326 -3.78 -27.72 -12.54
N ASN A 327 -3.01 -27.79 -13.63
CA ASN A 327 -3.51 -27.50 -14.97
C ASN A 327 -4.54 -28.53 -15.44
N ARG A 328 -4.26 -29.84 -15.23
CA ARG A 328 -5.21 -30.92 -15.55
C ARG A 328 -6.52 -30.79 -14.78
N ASN A 329 -6.46 -30.41 -13.51
CA ASN A 329 -7.60 -30.35 -12.61
C ASN A 329 -8.28 -28.97 -12.58
N HIS A 330 -7.79 -27.99 -13.36
CA HIS A 330 -8.20 -26.59 -13.31
C HIS A 330 -8.23 -26.02 -11.87
N ALA A 331 -7.23 -26.38 -11.09
CA ALA A 331 -7.16 -26.08 -9.67
C ALA A 331 -6.94 -24.58 -9.40
N PRO A 332 -7.78 -23.90 -8.59
CA PRO A 332 -7.64 -22.48 -8.31
C PRO A 332 -6.31 -22.09 -7.65
N TRP A 333 -5.71 -23.00 -6.88
CA TRP A 333 -4.42 -22.77 -6.24
C TRP A 333 -3.26 -22.63 -7.25
N LEU A 334 -3.41 -23.14 -8.47
CA LEU A 334 -2.38 -23.02 -9.50
C LEU A 334 -2.08 -21.55 -9.81
N GLU A 335 -3.13 -20.74 -10.00
CA GLU A 335 -2.99 -19.31 -10.28
C GLU A 335 -2.75 -18.50 -9.00
N LYS A 336 -3.48 -18.78 -7.94
CA LYS A 336 -3.41 -18.00 -6.71
C LYS A 336 -2.09 -18.16 -5.96
N VAL A 337 -1.51 -19.36 -5.97
CA VAL A 337 -0.32 -19.70 -5.16
C VAL A 337 0.95 -19.76 -5.99
N LEU A 338 0.92 -20.49 -7.11
CA LEU A 338 2.09 -20.65 -8.00
C LEU A 338 2.17 -19.58 -9.10
N GLU A 339 1.17 -18.73 -9.22
CA GLU A 339 1.05 -17.71 -10.29
C GLU A 339 1.15 -18.31 -11.71
N LEU A 340 0.78 -19.58 -11.84
CA LEU A 340 0.75 -20.35 -13.09
C LEU A 340 -0.71 -20.56 -13.53
N ASN A 341 -0.95 -20.64 -14.83
CA ASN A 341 -2.27 -20.91 -15.39
C ASN A 341 -2.17 -21.69 -16.70
N ASN A 342 -3.29 -21.87 -17.40
CA ASN A 342 -3.35 -22.60 -18.67
C ASN A 342 -2.65 -21.92 -19.87
N LYS A 343 -2.09 -20.72 -19.67
CA LYS A 343 -1.31 -19.95 -20.67
C LYS A 343 0.15 -19.82 -20.30
N THR A 344 0.55 -20.32 -19.14
CA THR A 344 1.90 -20.18 -18.59
C THR A 344 2.47 -21.54 -18.19
N LEU A 345 3.78 -21.63 -18.05
CA LEU A 345 4.48 -22.81 -17.57
C LEU A 345 5.70 -22.41 -16.73
N PRO A 346 6.10 -23.27 -15.77
CA PRO A 346 7.38 -23.09 -15.09
C PRO A 346 8.51 -23.50 -16.05
N ARG A 347 9.56 -22.69 -16.10
CA ARG A 347 10.74 -22.94 -16.95
C ARG A 347 11.99 -22.79 -16.14
N GLU A 348 12.85 -23.80 -16.18
CA GLU A 348 14.15 -23.75 -15.54
C GLU A 348 14.98 -22.57 -16.06
N ASN A 349 15.60 -21.85 -15.15
CA ASN A 349 16.53 -20.78 -15.45
C ASN A 349 17.91 -21.08 -14.88
N LYS A 350 18.96 -20.52 -15.48
CA LYS A 350 20.27 -20.47 -14.83
C LYS A 350 20.11 -19.74 -13.51
N ILE A 351 20.60 -20.35 -12.44
CA ILE A 351 20.57 -19.74 -11.11
C ILE A 351 21.40 -18.47 -11.14
N ILE A 352 20.76 -17.33 -10.81
CA ILE A 352 21.33 -16.00 -10.97
C ILE A 352 20.83 -15.08 -9.85
N GLY A 353 21.67 -14.17 -9.39
CA GLY A 353 21.25 -13.13 -8.44
C GLY A 353 20.18 -12.20 -9.04
N PRO A 354 19.25 -11.67 -8.23
CA PRO A 354 18.17 -10.83 -8.74
C PRO A 354 18.68 -9.54 -9.41
N GLY A 355 19.79 -8.96 -8.95
CA GLY A 355 20.41 -7.80 -9.59
C GLY A 355 20.91 -8.12 -11.00
N ASP A 356 21.75 -9.15 -11.13
CA ASP A 356 22.27 -9.59 -12.42
C ASP A 356 21.14 -10.00 -13.38
N TYR A 357 20.05 -10.58 -12.84
CA TYR A 357 18.87 -10.95 -13.62
C TYR A 357 18.18 -9.72 -14.26
N LEU A 358 18.09 -8.63 -13.53
CA LEU A 358 17.54 -7.36 -14.03
C LEU A 358 18.50 -6.66 -15.00
N ASP A 359 19.80 -6.69 -14.72
CA ASP A 359 20.84 -6.04 -15.54
C ASP A 359 20.98 -6.72 -16.91
N LYS A 360 20.83 -8.04 -16.97
CA LYS A 360 20.77 -8.80 -18.24
C LYS A 360 19.68 -8.27 -19.18
N ALA A 361 18.56 -7.79 -18.63
CA ALA A 361 17.44 -7.20 -19.38
C ALA A 361 17.61 -5.69 -19.65
N ASN A 362 18.67 -5.07 -19.14
CA ASN A 362 18.84 -3.60 -19.15
C ASN A 362 17.64 -2.89 -18.51
N TYR A 363 17.12 -3.45 -17.38
CA TYR A 363 15.86 -3.04 -16.76
C TYR A 363 16.00 -2.31 -15.43
N THR A 364 17.14 -2.45 -14.74
CA THR A 364 17.41 -1.82 -13.44
C THR A 364 17.18 -0.31 -13.48
N ASP A 365 17.73 0.38 -14.47
CA ASP A 365 17.59 1.83 -14.65
C ASP A 365 16.15 2.26 -14.97
N VAL A 366 15.35 1.38 -15.62
CA VAL A 366 13.92 1.62 -15.89
C VAL A 366 13.10 1.57 -14.60
N VAL A 367 13.47 0.72 -13.63
CA VAL A 367 12.86 0.70 -12.29
C VAL A 367 13.32 1.92 -11.50
N GLU A 368 14.58 2.24 -11.52
CA GLU A 368 15.17 3.36 -10.76
C GLU A 368 14.68 4.70 -11.26
N ARG A 369 14.66 4.94 -12.57
CA ARG A 369 14.30 6.22 -13.19
C ARG A 369 14.89 7.41 -12.45
N ASP A 370 16.21 7.50 -12.50
CA ASP A 370 16.91 8.62 -11.89
C ASP A 370 16.60 9.94 -12.61
N TYR A 371 15.95 10.87 -11.91
CA TYR A 371 15.63 12.20 -12.46
C TYR A 371 16.81 13.18 -12.39
N GLY A 372 17.87 12.84 -11.69
CA GLY A 372 19.01 13.71 -11.42
C GLY A 372 18.81 14.57 -10.15
N PRO A 373 19.90 15.22 -9.67
CA PRO A 373 19.84 16.09 -8.50
C PRO A 373 19.11 17.42 -8.80
N PRO A 374 18.46 18.05 -7.79
CA PRO A 374 18.29 17.52 -6.43
C PRO A 374 17.30 16.37 -6.38
N PHE A 375 17.64 15.31 -5.64
CA PHE A 375 16.75 14.17 -5.47
C PHE A 375 15.57 14.57 -4.60
N LYS A 376 14.37 14.54 -5.17
CA LYS A 376 13.14 14.83 -4.44
C LYS A 376 12.69 13.62 -3.62
N THR A 377 12.40 13.86 -2.35
CA THR A 377 11.81 12.89 -1.43
C THR A 377 10.61 13.51 -0.74
N THR A 378 9.62 12.70 -0.39
CA THR A 378 8.54 13.08 0.51
C THR A 378 8.83 12.49 1.89
N ARG A 379 9.11 13.33 2.88
CA ARG A 379 9.46 12.92 4.25
C ARG A 379 8.18 12.73 5.06
N PHE A 380 7.85 11.46 5.34
CA PHE A 380 6.69 11.09 6.14
C PHE A 380 7.08 11.07 7.62
N CYS A 381 6.46 11.91 8.44
CA CYS A 381 6.67 11.92 9.89
C CYS A 381 5.91 10.77 10.55
N VAL A 382 6.59 10.04 11.42
CA VAL A 382 6.09 8.86 12.14
C VAL A 382 6.41 8.95 13.62
N LEU A 383 5.63 8.26 14.48
CA LEU A 383 5.62 8.48 15.92
C LEU A 383 6.33 7.38 16.73
N ASN A 384 6.57 6.22 16.13
CA ASN A 384 7.17 5.08 16.82
C ASN A 384 7.95 4.19 15.84
N GLN A 385 8.65 3.19 16.40
CA GLN A 385 9.49 2.27 15.61
C GLN A 385 8.68 1.38 14.66
N ASP A 386 7.47 0.96 15.03
CA ASP A 386 6.62 0.14 14.18
C ASP A 386 6.14 0.93 12.96
N GLU A 387 5.76 2.21 13.15
CA GLU A 387 5.43 3.11 12.03
C GLU A 387 6.65 3.39 11.14
N LEU A 388 7.84 3.56 11.76
CA LEU A 388 9.08 3.77 11.02
C LEU A 388 9.41 2.57 10.12
N GLU A 389 9.23 1.35 10.63
CA GLU A 389 9.45 0.13 9.86
C GLU A 389 8.43 -0.02 8.73
N LYS A 390 7.13 0.23 9.01
CA LYS A 390 6.07 0.22 7.99
C LYS A 390 6.34 1.26 6.89
N CYS A 391 6.72 2.48 7.27
CA CYS A 391 7.06 3.57 6.35
C CYS A 391 8.26 3.21 5.46
N ARG A 392 9.33 2.66 6.01
CA ARG A 392 10.51 2.20 5.24
C ARG A 392 10.17 1.08 4.28
N THR A 393 9.30 0.17 4.69
CA THR A 393 8.81 -0.92 3.84
C THR A 393 7.93 -0.38 2.71
N LEU A 394 7.02 0.56 3.02
CA LEU A 394 6.24 1.30 2.03
C LEU A 394 7.14 2.03 1.02
N SER A 395 8.19 2.71 1.49
CA SER A 395 9.15 3.41 0.62
C SER A 395 9.77 2.47 -0.42
N ARG A 396 10.24 1.29 0.01
CA ARG A 396 10.82 0.28 -0.90
C ARG A 396 9.79 -0.26 -1.90
N ALA A 397 8.60 -0.62 -1.40
CA ALA A 397 7.51 -1.15 -2.23
C ALA A 397 7.04 -0.12 -3.27
N ALA A 398 6.80 1.12 -2.86
CA ALA A 398 6.35 2.20 -3.73
C ALA A 398 7.40 2.55 -4.80
N PHE A 399 8.67 2.66 -4.40
CA PHE A 399 9.76 2.98 -5.31
C PHE A 399 9.92 1.93 -6.42
N SER A 400 9.89 0.64 -6.08
CA SER A 400 10.00 -0.45 -7.06
C SER A 400 8.83 -0.46 -8.06
N ARG A 401 7.66 0.03 -7.66
CA ARG A 401 6.45 0.18 -8.52
C ARG A 401 6.39 1.51 -9.26
N ASN A 402 7.50 2.24 -9.32
CA ASN A 402 7.62 3.51 -10.04
C ASN A 402 6.78 4.66 -9.47
N ILE A 403 6.44 4.62 -8.20
CA ILE A 403 5.79 5.74 -7.52
C ILE A 403 6.87 6.75 -7.11
N ARG A 404 6.68 7.99 -7.49
CA ARG A 404 7.60 9.10 -7.25
C ARG A 404 6.83 10.32 -6.71
N PRO A 405 7.46 11.13 -5.84
CA PRO A 405 8.83 11.00 -5.32
C PRO A 405 9.00 9.80 -4.39
N ARG A 406 10.24 9.47 -4.04
CA ARG A 406 10.54 8.46 -3.02
C ARG A 406 10.06 8.95 -1.67
N PHE A 407 9.49 8.05 -0.86
CA PHE A 407 9.20 8.33 0.54
C PHE A 407 10.46 8.17 1.40
N ASP A 408 10.66 9.10 2.32
CA ASP A 408 11.61 9.01 3.41
C ASP A 408 10.84 9.10 4.74
N CYS A 409 11.42 8.64 5.84
CA CYS A 409 10.70 8.47 7.10
C CYS A 409 11.43 9.20 8.23
N VAL A 410 10.73 10.14 8.86
CA VAL A 410 11.26 10.96 9.97
C VAL A 410 10.54 10.56 11.25
N LEU A 411 11.30 10.11 12.26
CA LEU A 411 10.76 9.69 13.56
C LEU A 411 10.76 10.85 14.53
N GLU A 412 9.59 11.19 15.05
CA GLU A 412 9.39 12.18 16.11
C GLU A 412 8.69 11.56 17.33
N LYS A 413 8.76 12.23 18.47
CA LYS A 413 8.24 11.70 19.73
C LYS A 413 6.72 11.87 19.87
N THR A 414 6.19 12.98 19.36
CA THR A 414 4.78 13.34 19.51
C THR A 414 4.20 13.87 18.19
N VAL A 415 2.87 13.84 18.07
CA VAL A 415 2.16 14.45 16.93
C VAL A 415 2.49 15.94 16.81
N ASP A 416 2.61 16.65 17.93
CA ASP A 416 2.96 18.07 17.94
C ASP A 416 4.38 18.30 17.41
N ASP A 417 5.34 17.42 17.71
CA ASP A 417 6.69 17.51 17.16
C ASP A 417 6.69 17.26 15.66
N CYS A 418 5.89 16.31 15.17
CA CYS A 418 5.69 16.11 13.73
C CYS A 418 5.10 17.36 13.05
N MET A 419 4.06 17.97 13.63
CA MET A 419 3.46 19.19 13.07
C MET A 419 4.45 20.37 13.05
N LYS A 420 5.29 20.51 14.08
CA LYS A 420 6.41 21.48 14.10
C LYS A 420 7.45 21.17 13.02
N ALA A 421 7.87 19.90 12.92
CA ALA A 421 8.83 19.48 11.90
C ALA A 421 8.34 19.80 10.47
N ILE A 422 7.04 19.60 10.20
CA ILE A 422 6.44 19.92 8.89
C ILE A 422 6.41 21.44 8.67
N ARG A 423 6.00 22.22 9.67
CA ARG A 423 6.02 23.68 9.61
C ARG A 423 7.42 24.21 9.32
N ASP A 424 8.42 23.64 9.97
CA ASP A 424 9.82 24.10 9.95
C ASP A 424 10.66 23.39 8.87
N ASN A 425 9.99 22.71 7.92
CA ASN A 425 10.59 21.98 6.79
C ASN A 425 11.56 20.86 7.19
N GLY A 426 11.38 20.24 8.36
CA GLY A 426 12.06 19.01 8.81
C GLY A 426 11.39 17.73 8.31
N ALA A 427 10.08 17.78 8.06
CA ALA A 427 9.27 16.74 7.45
C ALA A 427 8.30 17.35 6.43
N ASP A 428 7.57 16.54 5.67
CA ASP A 428 6.66 17.02 4.64
C ASP A 428 5.19 16.69 4.93
N ILE A 429 4.92 15.53 5.50
CA ILE A 429 3.56 15.03 5.73
C ILE A 429 3.44 14.23 7.03
N ILE A 430 2.22 14.22 7.57
CA ILE A 430 1.75 13.27 8.59
C ILE A 430 0.26 12.99 8.36
N THR A 431 -0.20 11.79 8.71
CA THR A 431 -1.63 11.47 8.77
C THR A 431 -2.19 11.85 10.14
N LEU A 432 -3.24 12.65 10.18
CA LEU A 432 -3.88 13.14 11.41
C LEU A 432 -5.34 12.68 11.52
N ASP A 433 -5.77 12.40 12.74
CA ASP A 433 -7.19 12.30 13.08
C ASP A 433 -7.90 13.62 12.73
N GLY A 434 -9.16 13.53 12.29
CA GLY A 434 -9.94 14.72 11.93
C GLY A 434 -9.97 15.81 12.99
N GLY A 435 -9.85 15.43 14.28
CA GLY A 435 -9.76 16.39 15.38
C GLY A 435 -8.47 17.17 15.45
N LEU A 436 -7.37 16.58 15.00
CA LEU A 436 -6.05 17.23 15.00
C LEU A 436 -5.81 18.09 13.76
N VAL A 437 -6.60 17.89 12.69
CA VAL A 437 -6.49 18.70 11.46
C VAL A 437 -6.79 20.18 11.74
N ASP A 438 -7.83 20.49 12.53
CA ASP A 438 -8.14 21.87 12.95
C ASP A 438 -6.98 22.51 13.73
N LYS A 439 -6.37 21.76 14.66
CA LYS A 439 -5.18 22.19 15.41
C LYS A 439 -4.00 22.45 14.47
N ALA A 440 -3.76 21.55 13.50
CA ALA A 440 -2.71 21.69 12.52
C ALA A 440 -2.86 22.96 11.67
N GLN A 441 -4.09 23.26 11.24
CA GLN A 441 -4.40 24.45 10.46
C GLN A 441 -4.21 25.73 11.28
N LYS A 442 -4.77 25.79 12.51
CA LYS A 442 -4.80 27.02 13.33
C LYS A 442 -3.45 27.35 13.98
N HIS A 443 -2.71 26.34 14.43
CA HIS A 443 -1.53 26.55 15.27
C HIS A 443 -0.20 26.25 14.59
N TYR A 444 -0.21 25.46 13.50
CA TYR A 444 1.02 25.01 12.83
C TYR A 444 1.11 25.46 11.37
N ASN A 445 0.12 26.18 10.84
CA ASN A 445 0.08 26.63 9.44
C ASN A 445 0.18 25.46 8.44
N LEU A 446 -0.55 24.36 8.71
CA LEU A 446 -0.62 23.20 7.83
C LEU A 446 -1.96 23.18 7.10
N LYS A 447 -2.02 22.42 5.99
CA LYS A 447 -3.25 22.21 5.20
C LYS A 447 -3.46 20.72 4.92
N PRO A 448 -4.72 20.21 4.99
CA PRO A 448 -5.03 18.86 4.56
C PRO A 448 -4.97 18.76 3.02
N ILE A 449 -4.43 17.65 2.51
CA ILE A 449 -4.24 17.44 1.08
C ILE A 449 -4.79 16.11 0.58
N ILE A 450 -4.89 15.11 1.44
CA ILE A 450 -5.41 13.77 1.16
C ILE A 450 -6.35 13.36 2.29
N SER A 451 -7.43 12.67 1.93
CA SER A 451 -8.36 12.03 2.86
C SER A 451 -8.30 10.53 2.74
N GLU A 452 -8.37 9.82 3.87
CA GLU A 452 -8.67 8.39 3.88
C GLU A 452 -10.12 8.15 3.45
N VAL A 453 -10.39 7.00 2.80
CA VAL A 453 -11.73 6.54 2.43
C VAL A 453 -12.07 5.30 3.22
N TYR A 454 -13.29 5.21 3.77
CA TYR A 454 -13.75 4.07 4.57
C TYR A 454 -15.03 3.48 3.96
N GLY A 455 -14.90 2.38 3.18
CA GLY A 455 -16.02 1.66 2.60
C GLY A 455 -16.94 2.53 1.74
N GLU A 456 -18.24 2.21 1.73
CA GLU A 456 -19.25 2.89 0.90
C GLU A 456 -19.56 4.34 1.36
N LEU A 457 -19.19 4.72 2.57
CA LEU A 457 -19.48 6.04 3.16
C LEU A 457 -18.50 7.14 2.76
N GLY A 458 -17.60 6.86 1.85
CA GLY A 458 -16.81 7.88 1.14
C GLY A 458 -15.82 8.68 1.97
N GLY A 459 -15.45 8.25 3.17
CA GLY A 459 -14.36 8.91 3.90
C GLY A 459 -14.74 9.62 5.19
N SER A 460 -15.99 9.58 5.63
CA SER A 460 -16.42 10.12 6.93
C SER A 460 -17.04 9.02 7.79
N TYR A 461 -17.14 9.24 9.09
CA TYR A 461 -17.84 8.32 9.98
C TYR A 461 -18.77 9.08 10.95
N TYR A 462 -19.72 8.35 11.53
CA TYR A 462 -20.65 8.91 12.50
C TYR A 462 -20.27 8.48 13.91
N ALA A 463 -20.14 9.46 14.82
CA ALA A 463 -20.01 9.22 16.25
C ALA A 463 -21.39 8.94 16.82
N VAL A 464 -21.55 7.84 17.53
CA VAL A 464 -22.84 7.40 18.07
C VAL A 464 -22.74 7.03 19.54
N ALA A 465 -23.86 7.15 20.25
CA ALA A 465 -24.04 6.63 21.61
C ALA A 465 -24.80 5.30 21.50
N VAL A 466 -24.23 4.21 22.00
CA VAL A 466 -24.81 2.88 21.96
C VAL A 466 -25.28 2.47 23.36
N VAL A 467 -26.51 2.00 23.44
CA VAL A 467 -27.11 1.44 24.67
C VAL A 467 -27.65 0.04 24.39
N ARG A 468 -27.86 -0.76 25.43
CA ARG A 468 -28.57 -2.03 25.28
C ARG A 468 -30.06 -1.76 24.98
N LYS A 469 -30.67 -2.57 24.15
CA LYS A 469 -32.10 -2.46 23.79
C LYS A 469 -33.05 -2.49 24.99
N ASN A 470 -32.72 -3.24 26.02
CA ASN A 470 -33.49 -3.34 27.25
C ASN A 470 -33.17 -2.24 28.30
N SER A 471 -32.33 -1.26 27.97
CA SER A 471 -32.00 -0.17 28.87
C SER A 471 -33.18 0.81 29.05
N LEU A 472 -33.19 1.55 30.15
CA LEU A 472 -34.23 2.52 30.46
C LEU A 472 -33.97 3.92 29.84
N TYR A 473 -32.78 4.16 29.33
CA TYR A 473 -32.37 5.47 28.83
C TYR A 473 -33.03 5.76 27.46
N LYS A 474 -33.70 6.91 27.37
CA LYS A 474 -34.41 7.38 26.16
C LYS A 474 -33.92 8.74 25.66
N SER A 475 -33.10 9.42 26.45
CA SER A 475 -32.52 10.74 26.14
C SER A 475 -31.13 10.88 26.77
N PHE A 476 -30.37 11.87 26.32
CA PHE A 476 -29.10 12.19 26.96
C PHE A 476 -29.30 12.67 28.39
N ALA A 477 -30.41 13.33 28.69
CA ALA A 477 -30.72 13.76 30.06
C ALA A 477 -30.86 12.59 31.07
N ASP A 478 -31.36 11.44 30.61
CA ASP A 478 -31.50 10.24 31.43
C ASP A 478 -30.14 9.62 31.80
N LEU A 479 -29.07 9.94 31.04
CA LEU A 479 -27.72 9.44 31.31
C LEU A 479 -27.04 10.12 32.52
N ARG A 480 -27.68 11.09 33.16
CA ARG A 480 -27.13 11.70 34.38
C ARG A 480 -27.01 10.64 35.47
N GLY A 481 -25.81 10.45 35.98
CA GLY A 481 -25.53 9.42 36.97
C GLY A 481 -25.28 8.02 36.40
N ALA A 482 -25.42 7.83 35.08
CA ALA A 482 -25.13 6.56 34.40
C ALA A 482 -23.63 6.24 34.37
N LYS A 483 -23.31 5.00 34.00
CA LYS A 483 -21.97 4.49 33.77
C LYS A 483 -21.60 4.61 32.28
N SER A 484 -20.43 5.16 31.94
CA SER A 484 -20.06 5.43 30.56
C SER A 484 -18.76 4.79 30.12
N CYS A 485 -18.74 4.33 28.85
CA CYS A 485 -17.60 3.71 28.20
C CYS A 485 -17.15 4.58 27.01
N HIS A 486 -15.89 4.97 27.00
CA HIS A 486 -15.31 5.90 26.04
C HIS A 486 -14.10 5.28 25.32
N THR A 487 -13.85 5.69 24.09
CA THR A 487 -12.71 5.20 23.31
C THR A 487 -11.36 5.72 23.80
N GLY A 488 -11.35 6.85 24.50
CA GLY A 488 -10.17 7.50 25.08
C GLY A 488 -10.29 9.01 25.14
N TYR A 489 -9.52 9.62 26.03
CA TYR A 489 -9.48 11.06 26.25
C TYR A 489 -9.05 11.81 24.99
N GLY A 490 -9.74 12.91 24.67
CA GLY A 490 -9.47 13.72 23.48
C GLY A 490 -9.88 13.09 22.13
N ARG A 491 -10.31 11.81 22.12
CA ARG A 491 -10.75 11.15 20.89
C ARG A 491 -12.15 11.62 20.48
N THR A 492 -12.33 11.77 19.16
CA THR A 492 -13.53 12.37 18.58
C THR A 492 -14.83 11.70 18.99
N ALA A 493 -15.03 10.42 18.63
CA ALA A 493 -16.30 9.74 18.89
C ALA A 493 -16.52 9.42 20.37
N GLY A 494 -15.43 9.10 21.08
CA GLY A 494 -15.51 8.66 22.46
C GLY A 494 -15.48 9.80 23.50
N TYR A 495 -15.05 11.00 23.13
CA TYR A 495 -14.92 12.11 24.06
C TYR A 495 -15.51 13.42 23.52
N ASN A 496 -15.02 13.91 22.38
CA ASN A 496 -15.40 15.22 21.86
C ASN A 496 -16.89 15.30 21.48
N ALA A 497 -17.40 14.30 20.75
CA ALA A 497 -18.79 14.28 20.30
C ALA A 497 -19.80 14.17 21.45
N PRO A 498 -19.67 13.24 22.43
CA PRO A 498 -20.57 13.21 23.58
C PRO A 498 -20.46 14.47 24.43
N LEU A 499 -19.28 15.03 24.67
CA LEU A 499 -19.08 16.26 25.41
C LEU A 499 -19.77 17.44 24.72
N TYR A 500 -19.60 17.60 23.40
CA TYR A 500 -20.31 18.62 22.63
C TYR A 500 -21.82 18.46 22.71
N THR A 501 -22.36 17.23 22.65
CA THR A 501 -23.78 16.95 22.77
C THR A 501 -24.30 17.40 24.14
N LEU A 502 -23.59 17.08 25.23
CA LEU A 502 -23.95 17.49 26.58
C LEU A 502 -23.93 19.01 26.78
N LEU A 503 -22.94 19.70 26.19
CA LEU A 503 -22.86 21.18 26.23
C LEU A 503 -23.99 21.82 25.42
N ASN A 504 -24.25 21.32 24.22
CA ASN A 504 -25.25 21.86 23.30
C ASN A 504 -26.68 21.73 23.87
N GLN A 505 -26.91 20.68 24.67
CA GLN A 505 -28.18 20.46 25.36
C GLN A 505 -28.24 21.12 26.76
N ASN A 506 -27.25 21.92 27.15
CA ASN A 506 -27.10 22.52 28.46
C ASN A 506 -27.16 21.51 29.65
N LEU A 507 -26.81 20.24 29.40
CA LEU A 507 -26.69 19.21 30.42
C LEU A 507 -25.39 19.34 31.24
N ILE A 508 -24.35 19.89 30.59
CA ILE A 508 -23.15 20.47 31.19
C ILE A 508 -23.13 21.96 30.79
N LYS A 509 -22.83 22.85 31.71
CA LYS A 509 -22.82 24.28 31.44
C LYS A 509 -21.47 24.73 30.88
N ALA A 510 -21.49 25.72 30.00
CA ALA A 510 -20.28 26.23 29.32
C ALA A 510 -19.27 26.90 30.29
N ASP A 511 -19.70 27.32 31.47
CA ASP A 511 -18.86 27.90 32.53
C ASP A 511 -18.23 26.85 33.46
N GLN A 512 -18.59 25.55 33.32
CA GLN A 512 -18.06 24.46 34.13
C GLN A 512 -16.69 23.97 33.57
N CYS A 513 -15.72 24.85 33.57
CA CYS A 513 -14.33 24.47 33.17
C CYS A 513 -13.53 23.89 34.34
N PRO A 514 -12.69 22.87 34.11
CA PRO A 514 -12.49 22.13 32.87
C PRO A 514 -13.62 21.12 32.58
N TYR A 515 -14.08 21.04 31.36
CA TYR A 515 -15.18 20.15 30.95
C TYR A 515 -14.99 18.67 31.29
N VAL A 516 -13.78 18.22 31.41
CA VAL A 516 -13.46 16.83 31.82
C VAL A 516 -13.93 16.57 33.27
N ALA A 517 -13.86 17.55 34.15
CA ALA A 517 -14.38 17.44 35.51
C ALA A 517 -15.93 17.42 35.50
N ALA A 518 -16.56 18.30 34.75
CA ALA A 518 -18.02 18.33 34.56
C ALA A 518 -18.54 17.01 33.94
N LEU A 519 -17.80 16.40 33.00
CA LEU A 519 -18.12 15.08 32.44
C LEU A 519 -18.11 14.00 33.54
N SER A 520 -17.09 14.00 34.42
CA SER A 520 -16.97 13.04 35.51
C SER A 520 -18.08 13.18 36.58
N GLU A 521 -18.63 14.39 36.74
CA GLU A 521 -19.78 14.66 37.60
C GLU A 521 -21.09 14.25 36.94
N TYR A 522 -21.19 14.44 35.62
CA TYR A 522 -22.37 14.04 34.87
C TYR A 522 -22.54 12.50 34.87
N PHE A 523 -21.49 11.77 34.63
CA PHE A 523 -21.44 10.31 34.73
C PHE A 523 -20.97 9.85 36.12
N SER A 524 -21.70 10.27 37.17
CA SER A 524 -21.29 10.01 38.55
C SER A 524 -21.32 8.52 38.93
N GLY A 525 -21.97 7.65 38.15
CA GLY A 525 -21.89 6.18 38.28
C GLY A 525 -20.55 5.59 37.94
N GLY A 526 -19.66 6.38 37.32
CA GLY A 526 -18.33 5.99 36.90
C GLY A 526 -18.13 6.00 35.39
N SER A 527 -16.88 6.00 34.96
CA SER A 527 -16.51 5.97 33.54
C SER A 527 -15.29 5.10 33.30
N CYS A 528 -15.18 4.58 32.08
CA CYS A 528 -13.89 4.18 31.53
C CYS A 528 -13.55 5.14 30.39
N LEU A 529 -12.64 6.09 30.66
CA LEU A 529 -12.08 7.04 29.71
C LEU A 529 -10.56 6.85 29.64
N PRO A 530 -10.07 5.90 28.81
CA PRO A 530 -8.65 5.59 28.69
C PRO A 530 -7.81 6.82 28.39
N GLY A 531 -6.63 6.94 29.00
CA GLY A 531 -5.74 8.10 28.92
C GLY A 531 -6.02 9.21 29.95
N SER A 532 -7.06 9.09 30.80
CA SER A 532 -7.33 10.10 31.83
C SER A 532 -6.25 10.16 32.91
N LYS A 533 -5.48 9.08 33.11
CA LYS A 533 -4.35 9.04 34.06
C LYS A 533 -3.02 9.49 33.46
N ASP A 534 -2.97 9.75 32.16
CA ASP A 534 -1.74 10.22 31.50
C ASP A 534 -1.39 11.62 32.04
N PRO A 535 -0.20 11.82 32.64
CA PRO A 535 0.24 13.11 33.16
C PRO A 535 0.26 14.23 32.11
N ALA A 536 0.44 13.88 30.84
CA ALA A 536 0.42 14.84 29.72
C ALA A 536 -0.96 15.54 29.58
N ASN A 537 -2.04 14.89 29.99
CA ASN A 537 -3.40 15.41 29.89
C ASN A 537 -3.78 16.35 31.06
N LYS A 538 -2.92 16.48 32.08
CA LYS A 538 -3.07 17.40 33.22
C LYS A 538 -4.46 17.33 33.90
N ILE A 539 -5.09 16.16 33.95
CA ILE A 539 -6.36 15.92 34.59
C ILE A 539 -6.13 15.78 36.12
N PRO A 540 -6.88 16.50 37.00
CA PRO A 540 -6.75 16.32 38.42
C PRO A 540 -6.97 14.86 38.88
N GLU A 541 -6.12 14.33 39.76
CA GLU A 541 -6.10 12.94 40.19
C GLU A 541 -7.47 12.38 40.57
N LYS A 542 -8.23 13.06 41.42
CA LYS A 542 -9.58 12.67 41.80
C LYS A 542 -10.57 12.57 40.63
N THR A 543 -10.40 13.43 39.62
CA THR A 543 -11.21 13.39 38.39
C THR A 543 -10.78 12.20 37.54
N ALA A 544 -9.48 11.97 37.38
CA ALA A 544 -8.94 10.85 36.66
C ALA A 544 -9.35 9.49 37.27
N GLU A 545 -9.36 9.39 38.60
CA GLU A 545 -9.83 8.20 39.29
C GLU A 545 -11.29 7.86 38.96
N LYS A 546 -12.21 8.87 38.99
CA LYS A 546 -13.61 8.68 38.60
C LYS A 546 -13.75 8.24 37.13
N LEU A 547 -13.01 8.90 36.22
CA LEU A 547 -13.03 8.62 34.79
C LEU A 547 -12.40 7.30 34.43
N CYS A 548 -11.60 6.70 35.30
CA CYS A 548 -10.95 5.40 35.14
C CYS A 548 -11.59 4.29 36.00
N SER A 549 -12.66 4.61 36.74
CA SER A 549 -13.23 3.68 37.73
C SER A 549 -13.71 2.36 37.12
N LEU A 550 -14.24 2.40 35.89
CA LEU A 550 -14.78 1.24 35.18
C LEU A 550 -13.76 0.58 34.20
N CYS A 551 -12.59 1.16 34.02
CA CYS A 551 -11.54 0.55 33.20
C CYS A 551 -11.01 -0.72 33.89
N GLY A 552 -10.69 -1.73 33.10
CA GLY A 552 -10.32 -3.07 33.59
C GLY A 552 -8.83 -3.41 33.50
N GLY A 553 -8.05 -2.61 32.81
CA GLY A 553 -6.71 -3.00 32.39
C GLY A 553 -6.77 -4.14 31.38
N ASN A 554 -5.82 -5.07 31.43
CA ASN A 554 -5.85 -6.25 30.60
C ASN A 554 -6.74 -7.34 31.24
N VAL A 555 -8.05 -7.32 30.93
CA VAL A 555 -9.02 -8.26 31.52
C VAL A 555 -8.85 -9.72 31.09
N ASP A 556 -8.01 -9.97 30.08
CA ASP A 556 -7.70 -11.31 29.57
C ASP A 556 -6.39 -11.88 30.18
N ALA A 557 -5.65 -11.07 30.96
CA ALA A 557 -4.42 -11.52 31.62
C ALA A 557 -4.73 -12.33 32.90
N ASN A 558 -4.18 -13.54 32.97
CA ASN A 558 -4.32 -14.44 34.12
C ASN A 558 -3.18 -14.32 35.14
N ASP A 559 -2.27 -13.35 34.97
CA ASP A 559 -0.99 -13.26 35.71
C ASP A 559 -0.97 -12.17 36.82
N GLY A 560 -2.10 -11.54 37.10
CA GLY A 560 -2.21 -10.46 38.09
C GLY A 560 -1.70 -9.09 37.64
N THR A 561 -1.16 -8.94 36.42
CA THR A 561 -0.64 -7.66 35.88
C THR A 561 -1.74 -6.77 35.30
N SER A 562 -3.00 -7.22 35.33
CA SER A 562 -4.14 -6.54 34.70
C SER A 562 -4.36 -5.12 35.21
N LEU A 563 -3.97 -4.81 36.46
CA LEU A 563 -4.20 -3.51 37.08
C LEU A 563 -3.18 -2.44 36.70
N ASP A 564 -1.95 -2.83 36.34
CA ASP A 564 -0.89 -1.87 35.98
C ASP A 564 -1.19 -1.11 34.67
N SER A 565 -2.00 -1.70 33.79
CA SER A 565 -2.44 -1.14 32.53
C SER A 565 -3.80 -0.42 32.61
N LYS A 566 -4.41 -0.34 33.80
CA LYS A 566 -5.74 0.24 34.00
C LYS A 566 -5.81 1.68 33.56
N CYS A 567 -6.66 1.93 32.56
CA CYS A 567 -6.93 3.25 31.99
C CYS A 567 -5.83 3.78 31.03
N ASN A 568 -4.93 2.91 30.54
CA ASN A 568 -3.99 3.29 29.50
C ASN A 568 -4.73 3.62 28.20
N ALA A 569 -4.16 4.52 27.40
CA ALA A 569 -4.75 4.94 26.11
C ALA A 569 -4.47 3.99 24.95
N ASP A 570 -3.82 2.86 25.20
CA ASP A 570 -3.36 1.87 24.23
C ASP A 570 -4.08 0.52 24.39
N SER A 571 -3.62 -0.50 23.67
CA SER A 571 -4.19 -1.85 23.66
C SER A 571 -3.95 -2.66 24.94
N THR A 572 -3.20 -2.15 25.91
CA THR A 572 -3.01 -2.81 27.21
C THR A 572 -4.24 -2.61 28.13
N GLU A 573 -5.06 -1.60 27.85
CA GLU A 573 -6.40 -1.42 28.45
C GLU A 573 -7.44 -2.08 27.52
N SER A 574 -8.05 -3.17 27.94
CA SER A 574 -9.04 -3.95 27.16
C SER A 574 -10.26 -3.14 26.72
N TYR A 575 -10.58 -2.04 27.42
CA TYR A 575 -11.70 -1.16 27.09
C TYR A 575 -11.28 0.08 26.30
N SER A 576 -10.03 0.19 25.88
CA SER A 576 -9.53 1.28 25.03
C SER A 576 -9.94 1.10 23.57
N GLY A 577 -10.13 2.21 22.86
CA GLY A 577 -10.52 2.22 21.47
C GLY A 577 -11.99 1.88 21.20
N TYR A 578 -12.38 1.75 19.94
CA TYR A 578 -13.78 1.53 19.56
C TYR A 578 -14.33 0.18 20.03
N THR A 579 -13.61 -0.87 19.71
CA THR A 579 -13.96 -2.25 20.13
C THR A 579 -13.94 -2.38 21.64
N GLY A 580 -12.94 -1.78 22.31
CA GLY A 580 -12.82 -1.81 23.76
C GLY A 580 -13.94 -1.07 24.49
N ALA A 581 -14.35 0.12 24.03
CA ALA A 581 -15.48 0.84 24.61
C ALA A 581 -16.80 0.07 24.42
N PHE A 582 -17.00 -0.60 23.30
CA PHE A 582 -18.13 -1.49 23.10
C PHE A 582 -18.05 -2.73 24.00
N ARG A 583 -16.88 -3.34 24.15
CA ARG A 583 -16.65 -4.47 25.09
C ARG A 583 -16.98 -4.06 26.53
N CYS A 584 -16.63 -2.84 26.97
CA CYS A 584 -16.99 -2.29 28.27
C CYS A 584 -18.51 -2.28 28.46
N LEU A 585 -19.29 -1.87 27.47
CA LEU A 585 -20.76 -1.95 27.49
C LEU A 585 -21.22 -3.41 27.54
N VAL A 586 -20.72 -4.28 26.68
CA VAL A 586 -21.11 -5.70 26.56
C VAL A 586 -20.87 -6.45 27.88
N GLN A 587 -19.76 -6.21 28.54
CA GLN A 587 -19.41 -6.86 29.80
C GLN A 587 -20.10 -6.25 31.04
N GLY A 588 -20.99 -5.27 30.85
CA GLY A 588 -21.81 -4.71 31.93
C GLY A 588 -21.12 -3.69 32.82
N GLN A 589 -19.92 -3.24 32.43
CA GLN A 589 -19.24 -2.19 33.16
C GLN A 589 -19.89 -0.83 32.95
N GLY A 590 -20.41 -0.57 31.74
CA GLY A 590 -21.09 0.67 31.42
C GLY A 590 -22.52 0.46 30.93
N ASP A 591 -23.29 1.54 30.94
CA ASP A 591 -24.68 1.65 30.47
C ASP A 591 -24.76 2.22 29.06
N VAL A 592 -23.78 3.04 28.68
CA VAL A 592 -23.66 3.66 27.36
C VAL A 592 -22.21 3.56 26.86
N ALA A 593 -22.02 3.30 25.57
CA ALA A 593 -20.73 3.35 24.89
C ALA A 593 -20.73 4.40 23.79
N PHE A 594 -19.68 5.24 23.74
CA PHE A 594 -19.49 6.25 22.71
C PHE A 594 -18.46 5.79 21.72
N VAL A 595 -18.92 5.43 20.51
CA VAL A 595 -18.14 4.72 19.49
C VAL A 595 -18.47 5.24 18.08
N LYS A 596 -17.87 4.67 17.05
CA LYS A 596 -18.27 4.93 15.67
C LYS A 596 -19.38 3.95 15.23
N HIS A 597 -20.20 4.37 14.27
CA HIS A 597 -21.38 3.63 13.79
C HIS A 597 -21.09 2.18 13.35
N VAL A 598 -19.91 1.90 12.79
CA VAL A 598 -19.52 0.54 12.35
C VAL A 598 -19.04 -0.36 13.50
N THR A 599 -18.94 0.15 14.73
CA THR A 599 -18.39 -0.61 15.86
C THR A 599 -19.32 -1.76 16.25
N VAL A 600 -20.61 -1.52 16.40
CA VAL A 600 -21.57 -2.59 16.74
C VAL A 600 -21.64 -3.64 15.63
N PRO A 601 -21.90 -3.27 14.35
CA PRO A 601 -21.92 -4.27 13.27
C PRO A 601 -20.61 -5.05 13.11
N GLY A 602 -19.48 -4.46 13.41
CA GLY A 602 -18.16 -5.12 13.30
C GLY A 602 -17.82 -6.09 14.43
N ASN A 603 -18.57 -6.05 15.55
CA ASN A 603 -18.32 -6.87 16.74
C ASN A 603 -19.50 -7.80 17.11
N THR A 604 -20.52 -7.90 16.26
CA THR A 604 -21.71 -8.72 16.46
C THR A 604 -21.93 -9.66 15.27
N ASP A 605 -22.89 -10.55 15.39
CA ASP A 605 -23.36 -11.42 14.31
C ASP A 605 -22.23 -12.30 13.72
N GLY A 606 -21.31 -12.74 14.57
CA GLY A 606 -20.19 -13.60 14.20
C GLY A 606 -19.02 -12.93 13.50
N LYS A 607 -19.00 -11.61 13.39
CA LYS A 607 -17.92 -10.86 12.69
C LYS A 607 -16.65 -10.67 13.52
N ASN A 608 -16.75 -10.73 14.86
CA ASN A 608 -15.58 -10.70 15.73
C ASN A 608 -15.37 -12.10 16.33
N PRO A 609 -14.20 -12.75 16.10
CA PRO A 609 -13.92 -14.10 16.57
C PRO A 609 -13.54 -14.19 18.06
N GLU A 610 -13.36 -13.06 18.74
CA GLU A 610 -12.99 -13.05 20.15
C GLU A 610 -14.11 -13.62 21.03
N SER A 611 -13.76 -14.36 22.07
CA SER A 611 -14.69 -15.09 22.94
C SER A 611 -15.77 -14.21 23.56
N TRP A 612 -15.46 -12.97 23.94
CA TRP A 612 -16.41 -12.02 24.52
C TRP A 612 -17.49 -11.56 23.52
N ALA A 613 -17.22 -11.68 22.21
CA ALA A 613 -18.11 -11.26 21.12
C ALA A 613 -18.87 -12.41 20.44
N ALA A 614 -18.56 -13.66 20.76
CA ALA A 614 -19.00 -14.86 20.04
C ALA A 614 -20.53 -15.00 19.86
N ASN A 615 -21.32 -14.53 20.84
CA ASN A 615 -22.79 -14.70 20.84
C ASN A 615 -23.56 -13.38 20.76
N LEU A 616 -22.90 -12.28 20.40
CA LEU A 616 -23.54 -10.98 20.34
C LEU A 616 -24.35 -10.81 19.06
N LYS A 617 -25.50 -10.20 19.19
CA LYS A 617 -26.36 -9.82 18.06
C LYS A 617 -26.48 -8.31 17.98
N SER A 618 -26.42 -7.76 16.77
CA SER A 618 -26.59 -6.31 16.56
C SER A 618 -27.96 -5.80 17.01
N GLU A 619 -29.01 -6.63 16.90
CA GLU A 619 -30.39 -6.32 17.32
C GLU A 619 -30.57 -6.13 18.83
N ASP A 620 -29.59 -6.53 19.67
CA ASP A 620 -29.62 -6.33 21.13
C ASP A 620 -29.17 -4.93 21.56
N TYR A 621 -28.77 -4.09 20.61
CA TYR A 621 -28.27 -2.74 20.83
C TYR A 621 -29.04 -1.71 20.01
N GLU A 622 -29.14 -0.50 20.54
CA GLU A 622 -29.75 0.64 19.88
C GLU A 622 -28.89 1.90 20.05
N LEU A 623 -29.06 2.84 19.13
CA LEU A 623 -28.47 4.17 19.21
C LEU A 623 -29.35 5.07 20.09
N LEU A 624 -28.73 5.84 20.99
CA LEU A 624 -29.40 6.92 21.72
C LEU A 624 -29.21 8.22 20.94
N CYS A 625 -30.33 8.80 20.46
CA CYS A 625 -30.27 9.94 19.57
C CYS A 625 -30.10 11.26 20.37
N PRO A 626 -29.33 12.25 19.88
CA PRO A 626 -29.16 13.53 20.54
C PRO A 626 -30.49 14.27 20.71
N ASP A 627 -31.39 14.20 19.75
CA ASP A 627 -32.70 14.86 19.79
C ASP A 627 -33.76 14.11 20.63
N GLY A 628 -33.31 13.05 21.32
CA GLY A 628 -34.18 12.16 22.10
C GLY A 628 -34.68 10.97 21.33
N GLY A 629 -35.08 9.91 22.05
CA GLY A 629 -35.47 8.65 21.48
C GLY A 629 -34.29 7.72 21.13
N ARG A 630 -34.61 6.58 20.55
CA ARG A 630 -33.64 5.56 20.17
C ARG A 630 -33.89 5.10 18.74
N ALA A 631 -32.86 4.61 18.08
CA ALA A 631 -32.92 4.06 16.72
C ALA A 631 -32.12 2.76 16.61
N PRO A 632 -32.48 1.86 15.68
CA PRO A 632 -31.64 0.74 15.32
C PRO A 632 -30.23 1.17 14.92
N VAL A 633 -29.22 0.28 15.12
CA VAL A 633 -27.81 0.60 14.89
C VAL A 633 -27.45 0.95 13.45
N ASP A 634 -28.27 0.56 12.49
CA ASP A 634 -28.14 0.87 11.06
C ASP A 634 -28.72 2.25 10.68
N GLN A 635 -29.47 2.91 11.58
CA GLN A 635 -30.03 4.25 11.33
C GLN A 635 -29.14 5.40 11.83
N TYR A 636 -27.86 5.20 11.85
CA TYR A 636 -26.84 6.16 12.34
C TYR A 636 -26.82 7.50 11.57
N GLU A 637 -27.22 7.53 10.31
CA GLU A 637 -27.30 8.78 9.54
C GLU A 637 -28.29 9.79 10.15
N LYS A 638 -29.36 9.28 10.77
CA LYS A 638 -30.40 10.09 11.43
C LYS A 638 -30.19 10.22 12.94
N CYS A 639 -29.43 9.30 13.53
CA CYS A 639 -29.23 9.20 14.97
C CYS A 639 -27.72 9.12 15.29
N HIS A 640 -27.04 10.27 15.25
CA HIS A 640 -25.61 10.40 15.55
C HIS A 640 -25.29 11.67 16.33
N LEU A 641 -24.20 11.69 17.05
CA LEU A 641 -23.72 12.82 17.83
C LEU A 641 -22.93 13.82 16.99
N ALA A 642 -22.16 13.29 16.05
CA ALA A 642 -21.38 14.08 15.11
C ALA A 642 -21.09 13.27 13.84
N HIS A 643 -21.08 13.95 12.72
CA HIS A 643 -20.52 13.46 11.48
C HIS A 643 -19.05 13.89 11.45
N VAL A 644 -18.14 12.93 11.50
CA VAL A 644 -16.73 13.16 11.76
C VAL A 644 -15.95 13.05 10.44
N PRO A 645 -15.11 14.03 10.11
CA PRO A 645 -14.24 13.93 8.95
C PRO A 645 -13.27 12.75 9.12
N PRO A 646 -12.80 12.17 7.99
CA PRO A 646 -11.84 11.09 8.01
C PRO A 646 -10.48 11.54 8.53
N HIS A 647 -9.56 10.59 8.72
CA HIS A 647 -8.16 10.89 8.84
C HIS A 647 -7.64 11.53 7.55
N MET A 648 -6.75 12.50 7.69
CA MET A 648 -6.23 13.28 6.59
C MET A 648 -4.72 13.39 6.66
N VAL A 649 -4.08 13.36 5.50
CA VAL A 649 -2.67 13.74 5.39
C VAL A 649 -2.59 15.24 5.27
N VAL A 650 -1.79 15.85 6.13
CA VAL A 650 -1.52 17.30 6.13
C VAL A 650 -0.10 17.60 5.67
N THR A 651 0.09 18.78 5.10
CA THR A 651 1.40 19.33 4.70
C THR A 651 1.48 20.82 5.04
N SER A 652 2.67 21.44 4.88
CA SER A 652 2.85 22.87 5.13
C SER A 652 2.10 23.74 4.12
N ASN A 653 1.48 24.83 4.58
CA ASN A 653 0.90 25.86 3.70
C ASN A 653 1.95 26.57 2.85
N SER A 654 3.23 26.57 3.26
CA SER A 654 4.32 27.19 2.50
C SER A 654 4.74 26.42 1.25
N LYS A 655 4.29 25.16 1.09
CA LYS A 655 4.59 24.39 -0.11
C LYS A 655 3.87 24.94 -1.33
N THR A 656 4.59 24.99 -2.45
CA THR A 656 4.06 25.38 -3.75
C THR A 656 2.99 24.37 -4.23
N ASP A 657 2.15 24.81 -5.16
CA ASP A 657 1.13 23.91 -5.76
C ASP A 657 1.77 22.69 -6.43
N GLY A 658 2.94 22.87 -7.05
CA GLY A 658 3.69 21.75 -7.67
C GLY A 658 4.17 20.72 -6.66
N GLU A 659 4.70 21.15 -5.49
CA GLU A 659 5.10 20.25 -4.41
C GLU A 659 3.91 19.52 -3.78
N VAL A 660 2.78 20.22 -3.61
CA VAL A 660 1.55 19.61 -3.09
C VAL A 660 1.00 18.58 -4.06
N ASP A 661 0.99 18.87 -5.36
CA ASP A 661 0.54 17.94 -6.39
C ASP A 661 1.44 16.70 -6.46
N GLU A 662 2.75 16.89 -6.35
CA GLU A 662 3.72 15.80 -6.27
C GLU A 662 3.38 14.81 -5.13
N ILE A 663 3.14 15.33 -3.93
CA ILE A 663 2.78 14.53 -2.75
C ILE A 663 1.42 13.85 -2.94
N ARG A 664 0.41 14.57 -3.44
CA ARG A 664 -0.93 14.03 -3.74
C ARG A 664 -0.85 12.87 -4.74
N ASN A 665 -0.14 13.07 -5.84
CA ASN A 665 0.04 12.04 -6.88
C ASN A 665 0.69 10.78 -6.30
N ALA A 666 1.72 10.91 -5.48
CA ALA A 666 2.38 9.79 -4.83
C ALA A 666 1.43 9.04 -3.88
N LEU A 667 0.72 9.77 -3.01
CA LEU A 667 -0.19 9.19 -2.01
C LEU A 667 -1.40 8.49 -2.65
N VAL A 668 -2.04 9.11 -3.65
CA VAL A 668 -3.15 8.49 -4.38
C VAL A 668 -2.67 7.25 -5.14
N SER A 669 -1.45 7.31 -5.71
CA SER A 669 -0.86 6.17 -6.41
C SER A 669 -0.57 4.98 -5.47
N ILE A 670 -0.03 5.22 -4.26
CA ILE A 670 0.16 4.15 -3.28
C ILE A 670 -1.18 3.60 -2.79
N GLY A 671 -2.15 4.48 -2.51
CA GLY A 671 -3.50 4.08 -2.11
C GLY A 671 -4.12 3.12 -3.12
N LYS A 672 -4.10 3.47 -4.41
CA LYS A 672 -4.62 2.62 -5.48
C LYS A 672 -3.81 1.34 -5.66
N GLN A 673 -2.48 1.46 -5.82
CA GLN A 673 -1.61 0.32 -6.11
C GLN A 673 -1.70 -0.76 -5.03
N PHE A 674 -1.69 -0.36 -3.76
CA PHE A 674 -1.64 -1.30 -2.63
C PHE A 674 -3.02 -1.65 -2.06
N THR A 675 -4.09 -1.08 -2.59
CA THR A 675 -5.46 -1.61 -2.43
C THR A 675 -5.74 -2.68 -3.47
N ASP A 676 -5.46 -2.41 -4.74
CA ASP A 676 -5.66 -3.36 -5.84
C ASP A 676 -4.74 -4.60 -5.72
N ARG A 677 -3.54 -4.41 -5.16
CA ARG A 677 -2.50 -5.43 -4.97
C ARG A 677 -1.96 -5.40 -3.54
N SER A 678 -2.84 -5.70 -2.58
CA SER A 678 -2.47 -5.82 -1.16
C SER A 678 -1.49 -6.97 -0.89
N ASP A 679 -1.42 -7.94 -1.80
CA ASP A 679 -0.42 -9.01 -1.80
C ASP A 679 1.02 -8.50 -1.96
N LEU A 680 1.23 -7.37 -2.62
CA LEU A 680 2.56 -6.75 -2.80
C LEU A 680 3.00 -6.03 -1.53
N PHE A 681 2.12 -5.20 -0.99
CA PHE A 681 2.29 -4.48 0.28
C PHE A 681 0.92 -4.15 0.86
N LYS A 682 0.69 -4.55 2.10
CA LYS A 682 -0.57 -4.29 2.79
C LYS A 682 -0.56 -2.90 3.43
N LEU A 683 -0.99 -1.89 2.66
CA LEU A 683 -1.03 -0.49 3.11
C LEU A 683 -2.03 -0.30 4.24
N PHE A 684 -3.27 -0.80 4.04
CA PHE A 684 -4.35 -0.77 5.02
C PHE A 684 -4.45 -2.14 5.69
N GLY A 685 -4.23 -2.16 7.00
CA GLY A 685 -4.21 -3.38 7.79
C GLY A 685 -3.04 -3.42 8.80
N SER A 686 -3.12 -4.37 9.70
CA SER A 686 -2.12 -4.54 10.76
C SER A 686 -0.73 -4.83 10.18
N PHE A 687 0.30 -4.33 10.86
CA PHE A 687 1.70 -4.54 10.51
C PHE A 687 2.43 -5.05 11.76
N ASN A 688 3.03 -6.23 11.68
CA ASN A 688 3.69 -6.91 12.81
C ASN A 688 2.79 -7.00 14.07
N GLY A 689 1.48 -7.29 13.87
CA GLY A 689 0.48 -7.37 14.94
C GLY A 689 0.03 -6.02 15.52
N LYS A 690 0.56 -4.89 15.04
CA LYS A 690 0.14 -3.54 15.43
C LYS A 690 -0.89 -2.99 14.44
N LYS A 691 -1.88 -2.26 14.96
CA LYS A 691 -2.99 -1.71 14.17
C LYS A 691 -2.81 -0.21 13.92
N ASP A 692 -3.45 0.26 12.85
CA ASP A 692 -3.61 1.69 12.56
C ASP A 692 -2.29 2.47 12.38
N LEU A 693 -1.25 1.81 11.86
CA LEU A 693 0.05 2.45 11.59
C LEU A 693 0.03 3.19 10.25
N LEU A 694 0.49 4.42 10.21
CA LEU A 694 0.47 5.38 9.09
C LEU A 694 -0.93 5.75 8.62
N PHE A 695 -1.80 4.79 8.42
CA PHE A 695 -3.20 4.90 8.00
C PHE A 695 -4.05 3.94 8.81
N LYS A 696 -5.36 4.19 8.89
CA LYS A 696 -6.28 3.28 9.55
C LYS A 696 -6.39 1.95 8.82
N ASP A 697 -6.40 0.85 9.57
CA ASP A 697 -6.59 -0.50 9.02
C ASP A 697 -7.92 -0.64 8.26
N SER A 698 -8.93 0.13 8.66
CA SER A 698 -10.26 0.16 8.04
C SER A 698 -10.36 1.05 6.80
N ALA A 699 -9.30 1.76 6.44
CA ALA A 699 -9.28 2.55 5.22
C ALA A 699 -9.27 1.63 3.99
N THR A 700 -9.92 2.07 2.92
CA THR A 700 -10.06 1.36 1.65
C THR A 700 -9.44 2.12 0.47
N GLY A 701 -8.94 3.33 0.73
CA GLY A 701 -8.32 4.16 -0.29
C GLY A 701 -7.87 5.52 0.23
N LEU A 702 -7.19 6.26 -0.64
CA LEU A 702 -6.75 7.64 -0.43
C LEU A 702 -7.27 8.50 -1.58
N VAL A 703 -7.88 9.65 -1.25
CA VAL A 703 -8.41 10.58 -2.24
C VAL A 703 -7.87 11.99 -2.02
N SER A 704 -7.66 12.70 -3.12
CA SER A 704 -7.19 14.09 -3.09
C SER A 704 -8.28 15.02 -2.54
N LEU A 705 -7.86 15.99 -1.72
CA LEU A 705 -8.72 17.05 -1.22
C LEU A 705 -8.43 18.34 -1.97
N ASN A 706 -9.46 18.90 -2.60
CA ASN A 706 -9.36 20.17 -3.32
C ASN A 706 -9.92 21.32 -2.51
N GLU A 707 -10.92 21.06 -1.66
CA GLU A 707 -11.57 22.06 -0.79
C GLU A 707 -12.01 21.43 0.55
N GLU A 708 -12.18 22.26 1.55
CA GLU A 708 -12.70 21.86 2.85
C GLU A 708 -14.19 21.48 2.76
N SER A 709 -14.52 20.24 3.15
CA SER A 709 -15.91 19.74 3.07
C SER A 709 -16.83 20.36 4.12
N PRO A 710 -18.16 20.38 3.88
CA PRO A 710 -19.13 20.81 4.90
C PRO A 710 -19.01 20.05 6.23
N VAL A 711 -18.62 18.78 6.17
CA VAL A 711 -18.38 17.93 7.36
C VAL A 711 -17.20 18.46 8.17
N GLN A 712 -16.10 18.88 7.50
CA GLN A 712 -14.94 19.48 8.16
C GLN A 712 -15.32 20.78 8.88
N LYS A 713 -16.09 21.66 8.22
CA LYS A 713 -16.54 22.93 8.82
C LYS A 713 -17.36 22.72 10.07
N LYS A 714 -18.39 21.86 10.03
CA LYS A 714 -19.21 21.51 11.20
C LYS A 714 -18.39 20.90 12.32
N TYR A 715 -17.41 20.08 11.99
CA TYR A 715 -16.55 19.47 12.97
C TYR A 715 -15.59 20.49 13.61
N ALA A 716 -15.06 21.44 12.84
CA ALA A 716 -14.28 22.56 13.36
C ALA A 716 -15.07 23.44 14.34
N GLU A 717 -16.38 23.66 14.09
CA GLU A 717 -17.29 24.35 15.02
C GLU A 717 -17.43 23.56 16.34
N LEU A 718 -17.64 22.24 16.25
CA LEU A 718 -17.69 21.37 17.43
C LEU A 718 -16.42 21.50 18.28
N LEU A 719 -15.26 21.43 17.65
CA LEU A 719 -13.98 21.57 18.34
C LEU A 719 -13.80 22.97 18.96
N SER A 720 -14.28 24.02 18.30
CA SER A 720 -14.18 25.38 18.83
C SER A 720 -14.92 25.55 20.18
N VAL A 721 -16.06 24.90 20.32
CA VAL A 721 -16.86 24.90 21.58
C VAL A 721 -16.11 24.14 22.68
N ILE A 722 -15.54 22.96 22.36
CA ILE A 722 -14.81 22.14 23.33
C ILE A 722 -13.53 22.86 23.80
N ASN A 723 -12.79 23.44 22.86
CA ASN A 723 -11.51 24.10 23.13
C ASN A 723 -11.68 25.47 23.80
N ALA A 724 -12.87 26.05 23.84
CA ALA A 724 -13.13 27.31 24.53
C ALA A 724 -12.80 27.23 26.03
N CYS A 725 -12.79 26.03 26.60
CA CYS A 725 -12.51 25.79 28.02
C CYS A 725 -11.06 25.36 28.31
N GLN A 726 -10.21 25.27 27.29
CA GLN A 726 -8.80 24.92 27.51
C GLN A 726 -8.02 26.16 27.99
N PRO A 727 -7.06 26.01 28.93
CA PRO A 727 -6.16 27.11 29.27
C PRO A 727 -5.49 27.61 28.00
N LYS A 728 -5.55 28.91 27.74
CA LYS A 728 -4.76 29.48 26.66
C LYS A 728 -3.27 29.14 26.93
N ALA A 729 -2.66 28.41 26.02
CA ALA A 729 -1.25 28.00 26.10
C ALA A 729 -0.31 29.19 26.09
#